data_4aa0cfc68430799ac4c411eeea7074c2
#
_entry.id   4aa0cfc68430799ac4c411eeea7074c2
#
_cell.length_a   1.000
_cell.length_b   1.000
_cell.length_c   1.000
_cell.angle_alpha   90.00
_cell.angle_beta   90.00
_cell.angle_gamma   90.00
#
_symmetry.space_group_name_H-M   'P 1'
#
loop_
_entity.id
_entity.type
_entity.pdbx_description
1 polymer ?
#
loop_
_entity_poly.entity_id
_entity_poly.type
_entity_poly.pdbx_seq_one_letter_code
_entity_poly.pdbx_strand_id
1 'polypeptide(L)'
;MLVLLMISVLCYSQNNQYVLSGQVVDKAGVALPGAGVSVTNDSAVTVMRASTDAEGYFSLQKIPEGNYHVTITYLGFDDYSKDIYMGNDVSLGKIRMQESLHMLNEVTIMGRYTDIKPSGETVIRVAGNPLAKGQSFINFLRNVRNLDVTDKSIKVQGRDNTLFYIDDKEASFDQLKALSPSMISRVEIVPHADASYGVNATGGVVKVYLREGGGMLGSLSFSGQADKYGYVDGTPRVNLLYSKGKFTVSNMLRGTPYSHFVSKNDQDNGDGQDHTFTDVLNKDRALTDNLSLRYAFNNTDRIDFYGSVNLLKEKMVTNSTTGTDKLRLGNNLKSNSYSAGMQLRKGFGKNGSYVLLVSEYSKNKDNKDANYTYNGDADPANQRTDMDNFNIRPRLYWNFKENMTLSAGAEFYYLIDRHKDDGTQKFSYIADGNYNVLSRDYGAWVQYSAKLGDRLYVRAGLNYHGTDIDYKDFLDNSNNVRIYEDGIYPTLFAQWTFNQKKSHYISIGLRHYYSLPNYNYSLPTVVWQGENLYSIGNPDLRKENYYDAEIFYSPNNAWSVSYNFNYGDNMVNVIMRRDADRQDVFYTSPENTGNRQRHTVMVGYSDRITNFWYTNTKVYGVYVNEHVGQEGYNCAMAHFSSYNDFSVCDNFGLTLGLYAETKSRNASYISNAKYSVDMGARLSLFKGKADVSLVWANMFYNRGNIKVKGQDFTYMRRDLSPNSRVQLSVSWNFSAGRKIKKTSLPTVSGDYRETPTF
;
A
#
# COMPACT_ATOMS: atom_id res chain seq x y z
N MET A 1 -60.10 -29.15 -23.21
CA MET A 1 -59.30 -28.39 -22.24
C MET A 1 -57.77 -28.54 -22.41
N LEU A 2 -57.29 -29.33 -23.37
CA LEU A 2 -55.85 -29.52 -23.64
C LEU A 2 -55.33 -28.74 -24.86
N VAL A 3 -56.21 -28.13 -25.65
CA VAL A 3 -55.87 -27.38 -26.89
C VAL A 3 -55.74 -25.86 -26.59
N LEU A 4 -56.25 -25.38 -25.46
CA LEU A 4 -56.14 -23.97 -25.05
C LEU A 4 -54.86 -23.66 -24.22
N LEU A 5 -54.08 -24.69 -23.89
CA LEU A 5 -52.80 -24.53 -23.16
C LEU A 5 -51.57 -24.52 -24.08
N MET A 6 -51.74 -24.74 -25.39
CA MET A 6 -50.66 -24.72 -26.37
C MET A 6 -50.55 -23.41 -27.18
N ILE A 7 -51.40 -22.44 -26.96
CA ILE A 7 -51.37 -21.15 -27.69
C ILE A 7 -50.74 -20.01 -26.86
N SER A 8 -50.37 -20.23 -25.61
CA SER A 8 -49.74 -19.21 -24.75
C SER A 8 -48.20 -19.20 -24.73
N VAL A 9 -47.53 -19.94 -25.62
CA VAL A 9 -46.06 -20.06 -25.64
C VAL A 9 -45.42 -19.43 -26.89
N LEU A 10 -46.15 -18.72 -27.72
CA LEU A 10 -45.61 -18.05 -28.91
C LEU A 10 -45.77 -16.54 -28.92
N CYS A 11 -45.65 -15.87 -27.79
CA CYS A 11 -45.24 -14.46 -27.77
C CYS A 11 -43.72 -14.39 -27.57
N TYR A 12 -42.98 -14.81 -28.59
CA TYR A 12 -41.60 -14.32 -28.79
C TYR A 12 -41.70 -12.84 -29.07
N SER A 13 -41.39 -12.00 -28.08
CA SER A 13 -41.05 -10.61 -28.30
C SER A 13 -39.83 -10.62 -29.23
N GLN A 14 -40.04 -10.30 -30.52
CA GLN A 14 -38.95 -9.93 -31.41
C GLN A 14 -38.35 -8.63 -30.82
N ASN A 15 -37.34 -8.73 -30.00
CA ASN A 15 -36.51 -7.58 -29.66
C ASN A 15 -35.77 -7.18 -30.93
N ASN A 16 -36.27 -6.18 -31.62
CA ASN A 16 -35.59 -5.58 -32.75
C ASN A 16 -34.21 -5.10 -32.24
N GLN A 17 -33.16 -5.53 -32.93
CA GLN A 17 -31.78 -5.18 -32.58
C GLN A 17 -31.17 -4.40 -33.74
N TYR A 18 -30.60 -3.26 -33.45
CA TYR A 18 -30.10 -2.32 -34.43
C TYR A 18 -28.58 -2.12 -34.32
N VAL A 19 -28.02 -1.51 -35.36
CA VAL A 19 -26.58 -1.21 -35.46
C VAL A 19 -26.38 0.30 -35.30
N LEU A 20 -25.45 0.68 -34.42
CA LEU A 20 -24.94 2.05 -34.32
C LEU A 20 -23.53 2.11 -34.90
N SER A 21 -23.30 2.99 -35.87
CA SER A 21 -22.00 3.14 -36.53
C SER A 21 -21.59 4.60 -36.70
N GLY A 22 -20.31 4.84 -36.96
CA GLY A 22 -19.77 6.17 -37.22
C GLY A 22 -18.27 6.15 -37.46
N GLN A 23 -17.71 7.29 -37.88
CA GLN A 23 -16.27 7.53 -37.99
C GLN A 23 -15.85 8.70 -37.12
N VAL A 24 -14.85 8.51 -36.30
CA VAL A 24 -14.30 9.54 -35.37
C VAL A 24 -13.01 10.10 -35.97
N VAL A 25 -12.95 11.43 -36.12
CA VAL A 25 -11.83 12.14 -36.74
C VAL A 25 -11.50 13.41 -35.93
N ASP A 26 -10.30 13.97 -36.10
CA ASP A 26 -9.91 15.28 -35.60
C ASP A 26 -10.46 16.43 -36.50
N LYS A 27 -10.15 17.69 -36.14
CA LYS A 27 -10.53 18.87 -36.91
C LYS A 27 -10.01 18.86 -38.35
N ALA A 28 -8.85 18.29 -38.59
CA ALA A 28 -8.20 18.17 -39.91
C ALA A 28 -8.77 17.01 -40.72
N GLY A 29 -9.66 16.20 -40.14
CA GLY A 29 -10.25 15.03 -40.79
C GLY A 29 -9.38 13.76 -40.68
N VAL A 30 -8.33 13.77 -39.88
CA VAL A 30 -7.48 12.61 -39.61
C VAL A 30 -8.22 11.65 -38.67
N ALA A 31 -8.22 10.38 -39.01
CA ALA A 31 -8.88 9.34 -38.23
C ALA A 31 -8.33 9.28 -36.78
N LEU A 32 -9.21 9.05 -35.82
CA LEU A 32 -8.87 8.87 -34.40
C LEU A 32 -9.08 7.39 -34.00
N PRO A 33 -8.10 6.49 -34.28
CA PRO A 33 -8.22 5.09 -33.91
C PRO A 33 -8.13 4.90 -32.42
N GLY A 34 -8.99 4.00 -31.90
CA GLY A 34 -9.03 3.70 -30.48
C GLY A 34 -9.83 4.71 -29.66
N ALA A 35 -10.62 5.60 -30.27
CA ALA A 35 -11.60 6.40 -29.54
C ALA A 35 -12.61 5.47 -28.86
N GLY A 36 -12.85 5.68 -27.56
CA GLY A 36 -13.81 4.89 -26.79
C GLY A 36 -15.23 5.34 -27.09
N VAL A 37 -16.09 4.45 -27.54
CA VAL A 37 -17.52 4.69 -27.77
C VAL A 37 -18.30 3.95 -26.68
N SER A 38 -19.11 4.64 -25.91
CA SER A 38 -20.01 4.05 -24.91
C SER A 38 -21.44 4.46 -25.16
N VAL A 39 -22.34 3.51 -25.01
CA VAL A 39 -23.79 3.70 -25.14
C VAL A 39 -24.41 3.41 -23.79
N THR A 40 -25.12 4.37 -23.23
CA THR A 40 -25.83 4.25 -21.94
C THR A 40 -27.32 4.44 -22.15
N ASN A 41 -28.16 3.73 -21.39
CA ASN A 41 -29.60 3.94 -21.38
C ASN A 41 -30.01 5.10 -20.45
N ASP A 42 -31.30 5.43 -20.40
CA ASP A 42 -31.87 6.49 -19.58
C ASP A 42 -31.58 6.32 -18.07
N SER A 43 -31.26 5.12 -17.63
CA SER A 43 -30.85 4.83 -16.24
C SER A 43 -29.35 5.01 -16.01
N ALA A 44 -28.60 5.57 -16.97
CA ALA A 44 -27.15 5.74 -16.97
C ALA A 44 -26.36 4.43 -16.85
N VAL A 45 -26.96 3.29 -17.21
CA VAL A 45 -26.29 1.98 -17.29
C VAL A 45 -25.66 1.85 -18.67
N THR A 46 -24.37 1.51 -18.73
CA THR A 46 -23.66 1.24 -19.98
C THR A 46 -24.17 -0.06 -20.58
N VAL A 47 -24.85 0.02 -21.72
CA VAL A 47 -25.39 -1.11 -22.43
C VAL A 47 -24.35 -1.73 -23.35
N MET A 48 -23.51 -0.89 -23.99
CA MET A 48 -22.50 -1.37 -24.93
C MET A 48 -21.29 -0.44 -25.03
N ARG A 49 -20.14 -1.01 -25.41
CA ARG A 49 -18.90 -0.27 -25.65
C ARG A 49 -18.16 -0.82 -26.85
N ALA A 50 -17.54 0.08 -27.62
CA ALA A 50 -16.60 -0.24 -28.68
C ALA A 50 -15.42 0.72 -28.66
N SER A 51 -14.41 0.43 -29.48
CA SER A 51 -13.38 1.39 -29.85
C SER A 51 -13.29 1.48 -31.37
N THR A 52 -12.90 2.65 -31.87
CA THR A 52 -12.67 2.86 -33.28
C THR A 52 -11.48 2.03 -33.80
N ASP A 53 -11.58 1.54 -35.03
CA ASP A 53 -10.51 0.83 -35.76
C ASP A 53 -9.36 1.79 -36.20
N ALA A 54 -8.46 1.30 -37.07
CA ALA A 54 -7.31 2.05 -37.56
C ALA A 54 -7.72 3.26 -38.42
N GLU A 55 -8.86 3.17 -39.09
CA GLU A 55 -9.46 4.20 -39.96
C GLU A 55 -10.46 5.09 -39.19
N GLY A 56 -10.60 4.89 -37.86
CA GLY A 56 -11.48 5.66 -36.99
C GLY A 56 -12.96 5.22 -37.01
N TYR A 57 -13.30 4.11 -37.65
CA TYR A 57 -14.68 3.60 -37.67
C TYR A 57 -15.01 2.79 -36.42
N PHE A 58 -16.29 2.84 -36.03
CA PHE A 58 -16.86 1.94 -35.01
C PHE A 58 -18.19 1.39 -35.48
N SER A 59 -18.54 0.19 -35.03
CA SER A 59 -19.82 -0.45 -35.22
C SER A 59 -20.21 -1.22 -33.96
N LEU A 60 -21.35 -0.86 -33.38
CA LEU A 60 -21.97 -1.52 -32.23
C LEU A 60 -23.22 -2.23 -32.73
N GLN A 61 -23.25 -3.55 -32.62
CA GLN A 61 -24.33 -4.40 -33.13
C GLN A 61 -25.22 -4.87 -31.99
N LYS A 62 -26.47 -5.17 -32.26
CA LYS A 62 -27.44 -5.74 -31.33
C LYS A 62 -27.85 -4.78 -30.19
N ILE A 63 -28.02 -3.49 -30.51
CA ILE A 63 -28.60 -2.53 -29.56
C ILE A 63 -30.13 -2.67 -29.66
N PRO A 64 -30.83 -2.93 -28.51
CA PRO A 64 -32.29 -2.98 -28.49
C PRO A 64 -32.92 -1.63 -28.84
N GLU A 65 -34.19 -1.65 -29.23
CA GLU A 65 -34.97 -0.42 -29.43
C GLU A 65 -35.05 0.39 -28.12
N GLY A 66 -34.86 1.72 -28.19
CA GLY A 66 -34.90 2.60 -27.02
C GLY A 66 -34.10 3.89 -27.17
N ASN A 67 -34.17 4.71 -26.15
CA ASN A 67 -33.37 5.93 -26.04
C ASN A 67 -32.01 5.64 -25.42
N TYR A 68 -30.96 6.21 -25.98
CA TYR A 68 -29.60 6.01 -25.57
C TYR A 68 -28.80 7.30 -25.62
N HIS A 69 -27.87 7.43 -24.66
CA HIS A 69 -26.85 8.46 -24.65
C HIS A 69 -25.52 7.87 -25.15
N VAL A 70 -25.03 8.38 -26.28
CA VAL A 70 -23.75 7.97 -26.86
C VAL A 70 -22.67 8.94 -26.42
N THR A 71 -21.63 8.44 -25.79
CA THR A 71 -20.45 9.22 -25.42
C THR A 71 -19.22 8.68 -26.13
N ILE A 72 -18.50 9.56 -26.84
CA ILE A 72 -17.25 9.22 -27.51
C ILE A 72 -16.14 10.02 -26.80
N THR A 73 -15.16 9.29 -26.29
CA THR A 73 -14.04 9.86 -25.55
C THR A 73 -12.74 9.55 -26.28
N TYR A 74 -11.91 10.57 -26.45
CA TYR A 74 -10.56 10.41 -26.95
C TYR A 74 -9.62 11.36 -26.21
N LEU A 75 -8.53 10.82 -25.70
CA LEU A 75 -7.67 11.57 -24.78
C LEU A 75 -7.02 12.78 -25.49
N GLY A 76 -7.31 13.98 -24.96
CA GLY A 76 -6.89 15.29 -25.50
C GLY A 76 -7.85 15.91 -26.45
N PHE A 77 -9.04 15.34 -26.52
CA PHE A 77 -10.19 15.91 -27.21
C PHE A 77 -11.34 16.07 -26.21
N ASP A 78 -12.19 17.02 -26.47
CA ASP A 78 -13.43 17.19 -25.72
C ASP A 78 -14.32 15.97 -25.97
N ASP A 79 -15.02 15.50 -24.93
CA ASP A 79 -15.94 14.40 -25.06
C ASP A 79 -17.10 14.77 -26.02
N TYR A 80 -17.35 13.93 -27.01
CA TYR A 80 -18.55 14.06 -27.84
C TYR A 80 -19.68 13.29 -27.18
N SER A 81 -20.83 13.95 -27.01
CA SER A 81 -22.05 13.35 -26.46
C SER A 81 -23.23 13.61 -27.35
N LYS A 82 -24.10 12.60 -27.52
CA LYS A 82 -25.35 12.74 -28.31
C LYS A 82 -26.40 11.78 -27.80
N ASP A 83 -27.61 12.29 -27.64
CA ASP A 83 -28.80 11.47 -27.40
C ASP A 83 -29.33 10.94 -28.74
N ILE A 84 -29.67 9.65 -28.81
CA ILE A 84 -30.19 8.98 -29.96
C ILE A 84 -31.36 8.06 -29.58
N TYR A 85 -32.27 7.88 -30.51
CA TYR A 85 -33.30 6.85 -30.44
C TYR A 85 -32.93 5.73 -31.43
N MET A 86 -32.85 4.51 -30.95
CA MET A 86 -32.60 3.31 -31.75
C MET A 86 -33.94 2.64 -32.13
N GLY A 87 -34.54 3.04 -33.22
CA GLY A 87 -35.72 2.44 -33.86
C GLY A 87 -35.42 1.85 -35.24
N ASN A 88 -34.22 2.08 -35.73
CA ASN A 88 -33.60 1.54 -36.94
C ASN A 88 -32.07 1.61 -36.79
N ASP A 89 -31.33 1.14 -37.77
CA ASP A 89 -29.88 1.31 -37.82
C ASP A 89 -29.53 2.80 -37.91
N VAL A 90 -28.65 3.24 -37.01
CA VAL A 90 -28.24 4.65 -36.88
C VAL A 90 -26.77 4.80 -37.27
N SER A 91 -26.50 5.71 -38.20
CA SER A 91 -25.16 6.15 -38.52
C SER A 91 -24.94 7.57 -37.98
N LEU A 92 -23.98 7.79 -37.12
CA LEU A 92 -23.59 9.12 -36.64
C LEU A 92 -22.75 9.89 -37.69
N GLY A 93 -22.41 9.23 -38.80
CA GLY A 93 -21.60 9.81 -39.85
C GLY A 93 -20.16 10.11 -39.36
N LYS A 94 -19.58 11.20 -39.86
CA LYS A 94 -18.23 11.63 -39.52
C LYS A 94 -18.29 12.57 -38.30
N ILE A 95 -17.80 12.08 -37.16
CA ILE A 95 -17.79 12.78 -35.89
C ILE A 95 -16.44 13.47 -35.74
N ARG A 96 -16.44 14.79 -35.76
CA ARG A 96 -15.24 15.63 -35.58
C ARG A 96 -15.05 15.97 -34.12
N MET A 97 -14.05 15.40 -33.49
CA MET A 97 -13.67 15.77 -32.12
C MET A 97 -12.78 16.99 -32.13
N GLN A 98 -13.00 17.88 -31.18
CA GLN A 98 -12.16 19.05 -30.99
C GLN A 98 -11.02 18.69 -30.04
N GLU A 99 -9.80 19.11 -30.38
CA GLU A 99 -8.70 19.06 -29.41
C GLU A 99 -9.11 19.91 -28.20
N SER A 100 -9.03 19.29 -27.03
CA SER A 100 -9.32 20.01 -25.79
C SER A 100 -8.30 21.12 -25.57
N LEU A 101 -8.68 22.35 -25.94
CA LEU A 101 -7.95 23.56 -25.61
C LEU A 101 -8.18 24.00 -24.15
N HIS A 102 -9.05 23.28 -23.44
CA HIS A 102 -9.43 23.61 -22.07
C HIS A 102 -8.41 23.16 -21.05
N MET A 103 -7.39 23.93 -20.96
CA MET A 103 -6.65 24.14 -19.73
C MET A 103 -6.89 25.56 -19.18
N LEU A 104 -8.03 26.23 -19.37
CA LEU A 104 -8.35 27.49 -18.66
C LEU A 104 -9.81 27.88 -18.81
N ASN A 105 -10.43 28.12 -17.67
CA ASN A 105 -11.72 28.80 -17.45
C ASN A 105 -12.99 28.05 -17.85
N GLU A 106 -13.33 27.08 -17.02
CA GLU A 106 -14.73 26.81 -16.76
C GLU A 106 -14.92 26.65 -15.27
N VAL A 107 -15.93 27.31 -14.71
CA VAL A 107 -16.60 26.86 -13.50
C VAL A 107 -17.26 25.53 -13.91
N THR A 108 -16.45 24.53 -14.11
CA THR A 108 -16.90 23.18 -14.37
C THR A 108 -17.62 22.74 -13.12
N ILE A 109 -18.89 22.41 -13.26
CA ILE A 109 -19.56 21.50 -12.32
C ILE A 109 -18.55 20.37 -12.09
N MET A 110 -17.84 20.43 -10.97
CA MET A 110 -16.72 19.55 -10.72
C MET A 110 -17.25 18.13 -10.71
N GLY A 111 -16.99 17.40 -11.78
CA GLY A 111 -17.28 16.00 -11.88
C GLY A 111 -16.74 15.32 -10.61
N ARG A 112 -17.55 14.50 -9.98
CA ARG A 112 -17.24 13.79 -8.75
C ARG A 112 -15.96 12.97 -8.96
N TYR A 113 -14.86 13.36 -8.34
CA TYR A 113 -13.58 12.64 -8.44
C TYR A 113 -13.53 11.40 -7.53
N THR A 114 -14.49 11.27 -6.63
CA THR A 114 -14.57 10.16 -5.67
C THR A 114 -15.92 9.46 -5.78
N ASP A 115 -15.90 8.17 -6.03
CA ASP A 115 -17.05 7.28 -6.05
C ASP A 115 -16.88 6.16 -5.03
N ILE A 116 -17.99 5.71 -4.43
CA ILE A 116 -18.00 4.56 -3.50
C ILE A 116 -18.80 3.45 -4.14
N LYS A 117 -18.16 2.30 -4.34
CA LYS A 117 -18.82 1.11 -4.88
C LYS A 117 -19.73 0.45 -3.82
N PRO A 118 -20.75 -0.29 -4.24
CA PRO A 118 -21.56 -1.10 -3.30
C PRO A 118 -20.72 -2.08 -2.47
N SER A 119 -19.60 -2.54 -2.99
CA SER A 119 -18.61 -3.40 -2.31
C SER A 119 -17.77 -2.69 -1.22
N GLY A 120 -18.04 -1.41 -0.94
CA GLY A 120 -17.35 -0.59 0.07
C GLY A 120 -16.06 0.07 -0.42
N GLU A 121 -15.61 -0.20 -1.63
CA GLU A 121 -14.41 0.37 -2.20
C GLU A 121 -14.60 1.85 -2.54
N THR A 122 -13.65 2.69 -2.16
CA THR A 122 -13.59 4.10 -2.56
C THR A 122 -12.72 4.25 -3.79
N VAL A 123 -13.28 4.74 -4.89
CA VAL A 123 -12.58 4.97 -6.17
C VAL A 123 -12.32 6.46 -6.33
N ILE A 124 -11.06 6.85 -6.47
CA ILE A 124 -10.64 8.23 -6.67
C ILE A 124 -9.99 8.38 -8.03
N ARG A 125 -10.54 9.22 -8.88
CA ARG A 125 -9.92 9.59 -10.17
C ARG A 125 -8.77 10.55 -9.91
N VAL A 126 -7.58 10.19 -10.40
CA VAL A 126 -6.37 11.04 -10.30
C VAL A 126 -6.21 11.87 -11.56
N ALA A 127 -6.52 11.29 -12.71
CA ALA A 127 -6.49 11.99 -13.99
C ALA A 127 -7.45 13.18 -13.98
N GLY A 128 -6.93 14.39 -14.21
CA GLY A 128 -7.71 15.63 -14.22
C GLY A 128 -8.12 16.16 -12.83
N ASN A 129 -7.75 15.48 -11.75
CA ASN A 129 -8.09 15.94 -10.40
C ASN A 129 -7.24 17.17 -10.03
N PRO A 130 -7.86 18.32 -9.68
CA PRO A 130 -7.14 19.54 -9.30
C PRO A 130 -6.20 19.35 -8.10
N LEU A 131 -6.57 18.46 -7.15
CA LEU A 131 -5.75 18.13 -5.98
C LEU A 131 -4.49 17.32 -6.33
N ALA A 132 -4.43 16.71 -7.50
CA ALA A 132 -3.25 15.97 -7.95
C ALA A 132 -2.22 16.87 -8.66
N LYS A 133 -2.60 18.11 -8.99
CA LYS A 133 -1.79 19.03 -9.79
C LYS A 133 -0.69 19.68 -8.96
N GLY A 134 0.54 19.66 -9.46
CA GLY A 134 1.68 20.34 -8.84
C GLY A 134 2.24 19.64 -7.60
N GLN A 135 1.91 18.37 -7.35
CA GLN A 135 2.41 17.66 -6.17
C GLN A 135 2.78 16.19 -6.44
N SER A 136 3.53 15.61 -5.52
CA SER A 136 3.85 14.18 -5.56
C SER A 136 2.61 13.33 -5.33
N PHE A 137 2.68 12.06 -5.77
CA PHE A 137 1.56 11.14 -5.55
C PHE A 137 1.24 10.92 -4.05
N ILE A 138 2.25 10.84 -3.21
CA ILE A 138 2.06 10.69 -1.74
C ILE A 138 1.36 11.91 -1.15
N ASN A 139 1.74 13.13 -1.56
CA ASN A 139 1.06 14.34 -1.11
C ASN A 139 -0.40 14.40 -1.60
N PHE A 140 -0.66 13.93 -2.83
CA PHE A 140 -2.03 13.78 -3.31
C PHE A 140 -2.84 12.82 -2.43
N LEU A 141 -2.26 11.68 -2.01
CA LEU A 141 -2.94 10.70 -1.16
C LEU A 141 -3.27 11.24 0.23
N ARG A 142 -2.58 12.28 0.73
CA ARG A 142 -2.94 13.00 1.98
C ARG A 142 -4.31 13.67 1.91
N ASN A 143 -4.76 14.03 0.70
CA ASN A 143 -6.10 14.58 0.46
C ASN A 143 -7.18 13.50 0.33
N VAL A 144 -6.80 12.22 0.31
CA VAL A 144 -7.75 11.14 0.07
C VAL A 144 -8.43 10.72 1.36
N ARG A 145 -9.76 10.70 1.32
CA ARG A 145 -10.61 10.26 2.42
C ARG A 145 -10.21 8.86 2.91
N ASN A 146 -10.29 8.62 4.20
CA ASN A 146 -10.00 7.34 4.86
C ASN A 146 -8.54 6.88 4.77
N LEU A 147 -7.62 7.70 4.27
CA LEU A 147 -6.19 7.46 4.31
C LEU A 147 -5.49 8.37 5.31
N ASP A 148 -4.64 7.81 6.15
CA ASP A 148 -3.65 8.52 6.95
C ASP A 148 -2.29 8.29 6.32
N VAL A 149 -1.70 9.34 5.77
CA VAL A 149 -0.50 9.25 4.94
C VAL A 149 0.64 10.01 5.59
N THR A 150 1.70 9.28 5.90
CA THR A 150 2.97 9.83 6.36
C THR A 150 4.06 9.61 5.31
N ASP A 151 5.28 10.08 5.56
CA ASP A 151 6.42 9.82 4.67
C ASP A 151 6.89 8.34 4.71
N LYS A 152 6.45 7.59 5.72
CA LYS A 152 6.88 6.20 5.97
C LYS A 152 5.78 5.16 5.75
N SER A 153 4.50 5.56 5.81
CA SER A 153 3.38 4.61 5.77
C SER A 153 2.09 5.24 5.28
N ILE A 154 1.18 4.38 4.82
CA ILE A 154 -0.21 4.71 4.58
C ILE A 154 -1.05 3.75 5.43
N LYS A 155 -1.99 4.31 6.18
CA LYS A 155 -2.98 3.55 6.95
C LYS A 155 -4.37 3.78 6.37
N VAL A 156 -5.14 2.73 6.22
CA VAL A 156 -6.55 2.84 5.83
C VAL A 156 -7.40 2.86 7.09
N GLN A 157 -8.13 3.94 7.32
CA GLN A 157 -8.96 4.13 8.52
C GLN A 157 -8.19 3.95 9.85
N GLY A 158 -6.92 4.43 9.87
CA GLY A 158 -6.04 4.35 11.04
C GLY A 158 -5.45 2.96 11.33
N ARG A 159 -5.71 1.95 10.48
CA ARG A 159 -5.20 0.59 10.65
C ARG A 159 -3.83 0.41 9.99
N ASP A 160 -2.94 -0.29 10.66
CA ASP A 160 -1.62 -0.67 10.17
C ASP A 160 -1.69 -1.84 9.16
N ASN A 161 -0.57 -2.20 8.54
CA ASN A 161 -0.45 -3.30 7.57
C ASN A 161 -1.33 -3.15 6.32
N THR A 162 -1.34 -1.94 5.75
CA THR A 162 -1.99 -1.68 4.46
C THR A 162 -1.22 -2.34 3.33
N LEU A 163 -1.90 -3.12 2.51
CA LEU A 163 -1.35 -3.69 1.29
C LEU A 163 -1.47 -2.72 0.12
N PHE A 164 -0.46 -2.71 -0.73
CA PHE A 164 -0.42 -1.86 -1.92
C PHE A 164 -0.41 -2.70 -3.19
N TYR A 165 -1.14 -2.24 -4.18
CA TYR A 165 -1.17 -2.85 -5.50
C TYR A 165 -1.02 -1.79 -6.58
N ILE A 166 -0.21 -2.06 -7.59
CA ILE A 166 -0.16 -1.30 -8.83
C ILE A 166 -0.69 -2.23 -9.93
N ASP A 167 -1.87 -1.91 -10.46
CA ASP A 167 -2.54 -2.69 -11.51
C ASP A 167 -2.67 -4.19 -11.17
N ASP A 168 -3.29 -4.49 -10.02
CA ASP A 168 -3.58 -5.82 -9.49
C ASP A 168 -2.35 -6.64 -9.08
N LYS A 169 -1.17 -6.02 -8.97
CA LYS A 169 0.05 -6.65 -8.45
C LYS A 169 0.50 -5.96 -7.19
N GLU A 170 0.90 -6.76 -6.25
CA GLU A 170 1.43 -6.29 -4.98
C GLU A 170 2.64 -5.39 -5.19
N ALA A 171 2.72 -4.32 -4.43
CA ALA A 171 3.74 -3.29 -4.56
C ALA A 171 4.19 -2.81 -3.18
N SER A 172 5.43 -2.35 -3.09
CA SER A 172 5.94 -1.71 -1.89
C SER A 172 5.48 -0.24 -1.80
N PHE A 173 5.52 0.31 -0.60
CA PHE A 173 5.28 1.75 -0.39
C PHE A 173 6.26 2.63 -1.18
N ASP A 174 7.52 2.20 -1.33
CA ASP A 174 8.52 2.91 -2.11
C ASP A 174 8.21 2.92 -3.62
N GLN A 175 7.61 1.86 -4.14
CA GLN A 175 7.13 1.84 -5.52
C GLN A 175 5.97 2.82 -5.73
N LEU A 176 5.05 2.94 -4.74
CA LEU A 176 4.02 3.97 -4.80
C LEU A 176 4.61 5.38 -4.79
N LYS A 177 5.62 5.63 -3.94
CA LYS A 177 6.32 6.92 -3.89
C LYS A 177 7.00 7.29 -5.22
N ALA A 178 7.35 6.31 -6.02
CA ALA A 178 7.98 6.52 -7.33
C ALA A 178 7.00 6.99 -8.41
N LEU A 179 5.69 6.80 -8.23
CA LEU A 179 4.68 7.13 -9.23
C LEU A 179 4.47 8.64 -9.36
N SER A 180 4.31 9.10 -10.61
CA SER A 180 3.83 10.46 -10.89
C SER A 180 2.29 10.46 -11.00
N PRO A 181 1.56 11.44 -10.41
CA PRO A 181 0.10 11.56 -10.61
C PRO A 181 -0.31 11.61 -12.08
N SER A 182 0.55 12.14 -12.95
CA SER A 182 0.31 12.22 -14.40
C SER A 182 0.18 10.85 -15.06
N MET A 183 0.74 9.79 -14.47
CA MET A 183 0.69 8.40 -14.98
C MET A 183 -0.50 7.62 -14.44
N ILE A 184 -1.19 8.15 -13.42
CA ILE A 184 -2.23 7.42 -12.68
C ILE A 184 -3.60 7.80 -13.23
N SER A 185 -4.42 6.79 -13.48
CA SER A 185 -5.82 6.94 -13.85
C SER A 185 -6.70 7.12 -12.62
N ARG A 186 -6.59 6.17 -11.67
CA ARG A 186 -7.38 6.14 -10.44
C ARG A 186 -6.67 5.39 -9.32
N VAL A 187 -7.14 5.65 -8.11
CA VAL A 187 -6.82 4.88 -6.89
C VAL A 187 -8.10 4.24 -6.38
N GLU A 188 -8.03 2.99 -5.98
CA GLU A 188 -9.12 2.29 -5.29
C GLU A 188 -8.66 1.92 -3.88
N ILE A 189 -9.44 2.31 -2.89
CA ILE A 189 -9.20 1.97 -1.48
C ILE A 189 -10.21 0.92 -1.09
N VAL A 190 -9.73 -0.23 -0.63
CA VAL A 190 -10.53 -1.34 -0.10
C VAL A 190 -10.36 -1.36 1.42
N PRO A 191 -11.29 -0.78 2.19
CA PRO A 191 -11.14 -0.69 3.65
C PRO A 191 -11.13 -2.06 4.34
N HIS A 192 -11.90 -2.99 3.82
CA HIS A 192 -11.98 -4.35 4.31
C HIS A 192 -11.40 -5.29 3.25
N ALA A 193 -10.14 -5.68 3.41
CA ALA A 193 -9.52 -6.68 2.56
C ALA A 193 -10.34 -7.97 2.61
N ASP A 194 -10.59 -8.53 1.45
CA ASP A 194 -11.32 -9.79 1.32
C ASP A 194 -10.39 -11.01 1.38
N ALA A 195 -10.96 -12.20 1.33
CA ALA A 195 -10.23 -13.45 1.44
C ALA A 195 -9.09 -13.59 0.41
N SER A 196 -9.20 -12.93 -0.75
CA SER A 196 -8.20 -13.02 -1.83
C SER A 196 -6.88 -12.30 -1.55
N TYR A 197 -6.83 -11.45 -0.52
CA TYR A 197 -5.61 -10.74 -0.10
C TYR A 197 -4.83 -11.47 1.01
N GLY A 198 -5.29 -12.67 1.39
CA GLY A 198 -4.66 -13.45 2.45
C GLY A 198 -5.06 -13.01 3.86
N VAL A 199 -4.62 -13.78 4.84
CA VAL A 199 -5.01 -13.61 6.25
C VAL A 199 -4.41 -12.33 6.85
N ASN A 200 -3.23 -11.93 6.41
CA ASN A 200 -2.45 -10.83 6.98
C ASN A 200 -2.83 -9.43 6.47
N ALA A 201 -3.76 -9.32 5.52
CA ALA A 201 -4.22 -8.03 4.97
C ALA A 201 -5.11 -7.27 5.97
N THR A 202 -4.58 -6.87 7.13
CA THR A 202 -5.34 -6.33 8.27
C THR A 202 -5.68 -4.86 8.14
N GLY A 203 -4.85 -4.08 7.42
CA GLY A 203 -4.96 -2.64 7.28
C GLY A 203 -5.74 -2.15 6.07
N GLY A 204 -6.38 -3.05 5.32
CA GLY A 204 -7.03 -2.70 4.05
C GLY A 204 -6.05 -2.68 2.88
N VAL A 205 -6.53 -2.28 1.70
CA VAL A 205 -5.77 -2.33 0.45
C VAL A 205 -5.87 -1.01 -0.31
N VAL A 206 -4.76 -0.52 -0.83
CA VAL A 206 -4.69 0.62 -1.75
C VAL A 206 -4.23 0.13 -3.11
N LYS A 207 -5.11 0.22 -4.12
CA LYS A 207 -4.82 -0.15 -5.51
C LYS A 207 -4.64 1.09 -6.36
N VAL A 208 -3.57 1.14 -7.11
CA VAL A 208 -3.26 2.21 -8.06
C VAL A 208 -3.36 1.66 -9.47
N TYR A 209 -4.16 2.31 -10.30
CA TYR A 209 -4.31 1.95 -11.71
C TYR A 209 -3.70 3.03 -12.58
N LEU A 210 -2.81 2.62 -13.46
CA LEU A 210 -2.13 3.52 -14.36
C LEU A 210 -3.01 3.88 -15.56
N ARG A 211 -2.62 4.93 -16.28
CA ARG A 211 -3.30 5.34 -17.50
C ARG A 211 -3.04 4.35 -18.63
N GLU A 212 -4.01 4.19 -19.50
CA GLU A 212 -3.93 3.36 -20.70
C GLU A 212 -3.87 4.24 -21.95
N GLY A 213 -3.25 3.77 -23.06
CA GLY A 213 -3.24 4.48 -24.37
C GLY A 213 -2.21 3.91 -25.33
N GLY A 214 -2.11 4.34 -26.59
CA GLY A 214 -1.08 3.95 -27.56
C GLY A 214 0.01 5.02 -27.71
N GLY A 215 1.28 4.73 -27.37
CA GLY A 215 2.39 5.68 -27.44
C GLY A 215 3.32 5.58 -26.23
N MET A 216 4.01 6.66 -25.93
CA MET A 216 4.94 6.74 -24.81
C MET A 216 4.48 7.78 -23.79
N LEU A 217 4.47 7.40 -22.53
CA LEU A 217 4.40 8.31 -21.38
C LEU A 217 5.68 8.19 -20.59
N GLY A 218 6.18 9.30 -20.06
CA GLY A 218 7.34 9.28 -19.19
C GLY A 218 7.31 10.40 -18.17
N SER A 219 8.04 10.19 -17.10
CA SER A 219 8.35 11.23 -16.13
C SER A 219 9.80 11.16 -15.69
N LEU A 220 10.44 12.30 -15.63
CA LEU A 220 11.71 12.51 -14.94
C LEU A 220 11.39 13.23 -13.65
N SER A 221 11.82 12.72 -12.53
CA SER A 221 11.59 13.40 -11.25
C SER A 221 12.81 13.32 -10.34
N PHE A 222 12.91 14.32 -9.51
CA PHE A 222 13.89 14.40 -8.44
C PHE A 222 13.15 14.75 -7.15
N SER A 223 13.45 14.06 -6.08
CA SER A 223 13.07 14.49 -4.74
C SER A 223 14.28 14.50 -3.84
N GLY A 224 14.45 15.57 -3.09
CA GLY A 224 15.53 15.71 -2.12
C GLY A 224 15.02 16.34 -0.86
N GLN A 225 15.70 16.07 0.25
CA GLN A 225 15.40 16.69 1.53
C GLN A 225 16.68 17.03 2.28
N ALA A 226 16.60 18.07 3.10
CA ALA A 226 17.71 18.52 3.92
C ALA A 226 17.22 19.01 5.28
N ASP A 227 18.07 18.89 6.30
CA ASP A 227 17.85 19.48 7.61
C ASP A 227 19.04 20.36 8.05
N LYS A 228 18.87 21.05 9.17
CA LYS A 228 19.90 21.92 9.73
C LYS A 228 21.10 21.18 10.34
N TYR A 229 21.07 19.86 10.45
CA TYR A 229 22.13 19.04 11.06
C TYR A 229 22.99 18.32 10.01
N GLY A 230 22.82 18.68 8.74
CA GLY A 230 23.59 18.13 7.64
C GLY A 230 22.99 16.85 7.02
N TYR A 231 21.73 16.52 7.36
CA TYR A 231 21.01 15.52 6.61
C TYR A 231 20.73 16.04 5.21
N VAL A 232 21.10 15.27 4.21
CA VAL A 232 20.78 15.52 2.81
C VAL A 232 20.51 14.20 2.12
N ASP A 233 19.41 14.10 1.41
CA ASP A 233 19.20 13.02 0.45
C ASP A 233 18.74 13.53 -0.90
N GLY A 234 18.92 12.72 -1.92
CA GLY A 234 18.44 13.00 -3.27
C GLY A 234 18.09 11.71 -4.00
N THR A 235 16.91 11.69 -4.58
CA THR A 235 16.37 10.51 -5.26
C THR A 235 15.88 10.88 -6.66
N PRO A 236 16.73 10.79 -7.71
CA PRO A 236 16.31 10.85 -9.10
C PRO A 236 15.49 9.61 -9.49
N ARG A 237 14.49 9.80 -10.35
CA ARG A 237 13.64 8.74 -10.88
C ARG A 237 13.35 8.96 -12.35
N VAL A 238 13.28 7.87 -13.09
CA VAL A 238 12.84 7.82 -14.48
C VAL A 238 11.74 6.79 -14.59
N ASN A 239 10.58 7.21 -15.07
CA ASN A 239 9.47 6.29 -15.33
C ASN A 239 9.13 6.36 -16.81
N LEU A 240 9.00 5.21 -17.44
CA LEU A 240 8.66 5.07 -18.85
C LEU A 240 7.54 4.04 -19.02
N LEU A 241 6.56 4.37 -19.84
CA LEU A 241 5.51 3.46 -20.27
C LEU A 241 5.35 3.59 -21.78
N TYR A 242 5.53 2.50 -22.50
CA TYR A 242 5.36 2.42 -23.94
C TYR A 242 4.36 1.32 -24.27
N SER A 243 3.35 1.65 -25.08
CA SER A 243 2.36 0.69 -25.55
C SER A 243 2.13 0.82 -27.04
N LYS A 244 2.13 -0.31 -27.75
CA LYS A 244 1.80 -0.38 -29.19
C LYS A 244 1.05 -1.67 -29.49
N GLY A 245 -0.20 -1.54 -29.90
CA GLY A 245 -1.05 -2.69 -30.20
C GLY A 245 -1.28 -3.54 -28.95
N LYS A 246 -0.89 -4.81 -29.04
CA LYS A 246 -1.03 -5.80 -27.95
C LYS A 246 0.12 -5.80 -26.94
N PHE A 247 1.17 -5.03 -27.22
CA PHE A 247 2.42 -5.05 -26.46
C PHE A 247 2.58 -3.80 -25.62
N THR A 248 2.96 -3.97 -24.35
CA THR A 248 3.28 -2.87 -23.42
C THR A 248 4.54 -3.17 -22.66
N VAL A 249 5.40 -2.16 -22.58
CA VAL A 249 6.64 -2.16 -21.79
C VAL A 249 6.55 -1.03 -20.78
N SER A 250 6.90 -1.30 -19.56
CA SER A 250 7.08 -0.28 -18.54
C SER A 250 8.39 -0.47 -17.78
N ASN A 251 9.00 0.63 -17.44
CA ASN A 251 10.22 0.65 -16.64
C ASN A 251 10.16 1.76 -15.59
N MET A 252 10.61 1.45 -14.38
CA MET A 252 10.71 2.39 -13.26
C MET A 252 12.12 2.29 -12.69
N LEU A 253 12.97 3.25 -13.01
CA LEU A 253 14.32 3.37 -12.50
C LEU A 253 14.38 4.43 -11.39
N ARG A 254 14.92 4.05 -10.24
CA ARG A 254 15.14 4.92 -9.08
C ARG A 254 16.60 4.82 -8.64
N GLY A 255 17.25 5.96 -8.49
CA GLY A 255 18.56 6.06 -7.86
C GLY A 255 18.47 6.77 -6.50
N THR A 256 19.27 6.35 -5.55
CA THR A 256 19.60 7.11 -4.34
C THR A 256 21.13 7.23 -4.32
N PRO A 257 21.71 8.19 -5.07
CA PRO A 257 23.15 8.31 -5.17
C PRO A 257 23.81 8.71 -3.84
N TYR A 258 23.03 9.34 -2.97
CA TYR A 258 23.45 9.74 -1.65
C TYR A 258 22.25 9.92 -0.73
N SER A 259 22.29 9.30 0.43
CA SER A 259 21.41 9.58 1.57
C SER A 259 22.27 9.59 2.83
N HIS A 260 22.06 10.57 3.67
CA HIS A 260 22.77 10.75 4.93
C HIS A 260 21.76 11.04 6.04
N PHE A 261 21.66 10.13 7.00
CA PHE A 261 20.73 10.23 8.10
C PHE A 261 21.49 10.28 9.44
N VAL A 262 21.06 11.16 10.34
CA VAL A 262 21.59 11.27 11.70
C VAL A 262 20.44 11.07 12.69
N SER A 263 20.60 10.13 13.61
CA SER A 263 19.71 9.93 14.73
C SER A 263 20.48 10.13 16.03
N LYS A 264 19.85 10.76 17.01
CA LYS A 264 20.43 11.00 18.33
C LYS A 264 19.45 10.61 19.41
N ASN A 265 19.92 9.87 20.40
CA ASN A 265 19.13 9.47 21.55
C ASN A 265 19.91 9.77 22.84
N ASP A 266 19.18 10.15 23.86
CA ASP A 266 19.64 10.23 25.23
C ASP A 266 18.79 9.26 26.05
N GLN A 267 19.44 8.32 26.73
CA GLN A 267 18.81 7.31 27.57
C GLN A 267 19.32 7.51 29.02
N ASP A 268 18.40 7.79 29.92
CA ASP A 268 18.61 7.79 31.35
C ASP A 268 18.31 6.38 31.88
N ASN A 269 19.31 5.72 32.46
CA ASN A 269 19.23 4.31 32.86
C ASN A 269 18.49 4.10 34.21
N GLY A 270 17.82 5.13 34.73
CA GLY A 270 16.85 5.03 35.83
C GLY A 270 17.42 5.26 37.26
N ASP A 271 18.71 5.42 37.37
CA ASP A 271 19.40 5.78 38.62
C ASP A 271 19.72 7.29 38.73
N GLY A 272 19.48 8.03 37.61
CA GLY A 272 19.77 9.47 37.50
C GLY A 272 21.26 9.81 37.44
N GLN A 273 22.13 8.81 37.39
CA GLN A 273 23.59 9.00 37.33
C GLN A 273 24.18 8.58 35.98
N ASP A 274 23.65 7.53 35.37
CA ASP A 274 24.17 7.00 34.09
C ASP A 274 23.29 7.37 32.92
N HIS A 275 23.82 8.24 32.06
CA HIS A 275 23.22 8.59 30.79
C HIS A 275 23.97 7.91 29.63
N THR A 276 23.24 7.24 28.74
CA THR A 276 23.77 6.73 27.50
C THR A 276 23.37 7.65 26.35
N PHE A 277 24.35 8.32 25.75
CA PHE A 277 24.18 9.11 24.55
C PHE A 277 24.50 8.26 23.32
N THR A 278 23.58 8.16 22.39
CA THR A 278 23.76 7.40 21.16
C THR A 278 23.59 8.30 19.95
N ASP A 279 24.60 8.35 19.10
CA ASP A 279 24.59 8.96 17.78
C ASP A 279 24.64 7.89 16.70
N VAL A 280 23.68 7.88 15.80
CA VAL A 280 23.66 6.97 14.64
C VAL A 280 23.80 7.81 13.37
N LEU A 281 24.81 7.49 12.58
CA LEU A 281 25.05 8.05 11.26
C LEU A 281 24.83 6.95 10.23
N ASN A 282 23.88 7.15 9.33
CA ASN A 282 23.62 6.23 8.23
C ASN A 282 23.85 6.92 6.89
N LYS A 283 24.55 6.24 5.97
CA LYS A 283 24.84 6.69 4.58
C LYS A 283 24.47 5.60 3.61
N ASP A 284 23.48 5.87 2.76
CA ASP A 284 22.96 4.90 1.82
C ASP A 284 23.21 5.32 0.37
N ARG A 285 23.44 4.31 -0.48
CA ARG A 285 23.41 4.42 -1.93
C ARG A 285 22.59 3.26 -2.47
N ALA A 286 21.58 3.55 -3.27
CA ALA A 286 20.73 2.51 -3.82
C ALA A 286 20.43 2.76 -5.31
N LEU A 287 20.23 1.66 -6.03
CA LEU A 287 19.69 1.65 -7.38
C LEU A 287 18.61 0.59 -7.45
N THR A 288 17.41 0.99 -7.84
CA THR A 288 16.27 0.09 -8.02
C THR A 288 15.75 0.24 -9.44
N ASP A 289 15.60 -0.87 -10.15
CA ASP A 289 15.00 -0.93 -11.47
C ASP A 289 13.88 -1.97 -11.48
N ASN A 290 12.72 -1.58 -12.03
CA ASN A 290 11.57 -2.47 -12.20
C ASN A 290 11.16 -2.45 -13.67
N LEU A 291 11.25 -3.60 -14.31
CA LEU A 291 10.86 -3.79 -15.72
C LEU A 291 9.64 -4.68 -15.81
N SER A 292 8.71 -4.33 -16.69
CA SER A 292 7.56 -5.15 -17.00
C SER A 292 7.25 -5.18 -18.48
N LEU A 293 6.90 -6.37 -18.95
CA LEU A 293 6.51 -6.67 -20.33
C LEU A 293 5.13 -7.33 -20.30
N ARG A 294 4.17 -6.77 -21.03
CA ARG A 294 2.82 -7.30 -21.18
C ARG A 294 2.53 -7.63 -22.63
N TYR A 295 1.89 -8.77 -22.84
CA TYR A 295 1.22 -9.10 -24.10
C TYR A 295 -0.25 -9.40 -23.84
N ALA A 296 -1.14 -8.59 -24.42
CA ALA A 296 -2.59 -8.77 -24.37
C ALA A 296 -3.04 -9.53 -25.62
N PHE A 297 -3.48 -10.79 -25.46
CA PHE A 297 -4.04 -11.58 -26.56
C PHE A 297 -5.36 -10.95 -27.06
N ASN A 298 -6.18 -10.51 -26.09
CA ASN A 298 -7.44 -9.78 -26.27
C ASN A 298 -7.72 -8.92 -25.02
N ASN A 299 -8.93 -8.40 -24.85
CA ASN A 299 -9.30 -7.52 -23.73
C ASN A 299 -9.31 -8.24 -22.37
N THR A 300 -9.37 -9.55 -22.32
CA THR A 300 -9.47 -10.36 -21.09
C THR A 300 -8.24 -11.22 -20.85
N ASP A 301 -7.61 -11.71 -21.92
CA ASP A 301 -6.51 -12.66 -21.86
C ASP A 301 -5.17 -11.93 -22.00
N ARG A 302 -4.28 -12.12 -21.07
CA ARG A 302 -2.97 -11.47 -21.07
C ARG A 302 -1.90 -12.30 -20.34
N ILE A 303 -0.68 -12.08 -20.74
CA ILE A 303 0.49 -12.54 -20.03
C ILE A 303 1.40 -11.34 -19.70
N ASP A 304 1.88 -11.30 -18.48
CA ASP A 304 2.81 -10.29 -18.00
C ASP A 304 4.07 -10.98 -17.47
N PHE A 305 5.24 -10.54 -17.93
CA PHE A 305 6.54 -10.87 -17.34
C PHE A 305 7.10 -9.63 -16.66
N TYR A 306 7.69 -9.80 -15.51
CA TYR A 306 8.22 -8.68 -14.76
C TYR A 306 9.41 -9.08 -13.90
N GLY A 307 10.25 -8.12 -13.60
CA GLY A 307 11.42 -8.33 -12.76
C GLY A 307 11.90 -7.04 -12.11
N SER A 308 12.66 -7.19 -11.05
CA SER A 308 13.32 -6.08 -10.39
C SER A 308 14.75 -6.40 -10.00
N VAL A 309 15.55 -5.36 -9.95
CA VAL A 309 16.89 -5.37 -9.40
C VAL A 309 16.94 -4.25 -8.35
N ASN A 310 17.41 -4.58 -7.15
CA ASN A 310 17.67 -3.61 -6.10
C ASN A 310 19.07 -3.80 -5.58
N LEU A 311 19.91 -2.78 -5.71
CA LEU A 311 21.28 -2.77 -5.24
C LEU A 311 21.41 -1.71 -4.15
N LEU A 312 21.76 -2.11 -2.94
CA LEU A 312 21.94 -1.24 -1.79
C LEU A 312 23.36 -1.35 -1.24
N LYS A 313 23.95 -0.21 -0.94
CA LYS A 313 25.14 -0.11 -0.09
C LYS A 313 24.82 0.85 1.04
N GLU A 314 24.91 0.35 2.25
CA GLU A 314 24.67 1.11 3.46
C GLU A 314 25.95 1.12 4.30
N LYS A 315 26.24 2.28 4.88
CA LYS A 315 27.27 2.44 5.89
C LYS A 315 26.67 3.11 7.11
N MET A 316 26.53 2.34 8.19
CA MET A 316 26.02 2.81 9.47
C MET A 316 27.15 2.89 10.49
N VAL A 317 27.19 3.97 11.25
CA VAL A 317 28.09 4.11 12.41
C VAL A 317 27.22 4.54 13.58
N THR A 318 27.24 3.74 14.62
CA THR A 318 26.61 4.03 15.91
C THR A 318 27.73 4.31 16.93
N ASN A 319 27.66 5.45 17.60
CA ASN A 319 28.53 5.75 18.72
C ASN A 319 27.65 5.88 19.97
N SER A 320 27.96 5.12 21.01
CA SER A 320 27.29 5.20 22.31
C SER A 320 28.32 5.55 23.37
N THR A 321 27.96 6.43 24.30
CA THR A 321 28.79 6.83 25.40
C THR A 321 27.98 6.74 26.69
N THR A 322 28.47 5.96 27.66
CA THR A 322 27.88 5.82 29.01
C THR A 322 28.96 6.11 30.03
N GLY A 323 28.85 7.23 30.76
CA GLY A 323 29.93 7.68 31.63
C GLY A 323 31.24 7.85 30.86
N THR A 324 32.27 7.08 31.21
CA THR A 324 33.57 7.06 30.52
C THR A 324 33.65 6.08 29.37
N ASP A 325 32.69 5.14 29.27
CA ASP A 325 32.71 4.05 28.32
C ASP A 325 32.22 4.46 26.96
N LYS A 326 32.93 4.02 25.93
CA LYS A 326 32.65 4.34 24.52
C LYS A 326 32.51 3.08 23.69
N LEU A 327 31.31 2.89 23.18
CA LEU A 327 31.03 1.85 22.21
C LEU A 327 30.86 2.47 20.82
N ARG A 328 31.56 1.92 19.83
CA ARG A 328 31.38 2.26 18.43
C ARG A 328 31.06 1.01 17.64
N LEU A 329 29.96 1.04 16.93
CA LEU A 329 29.56 0.02 15.99
C LEU A 329 29.60 0.58 14.57
N GLY A 330 30.45 0.05 13.72
CA GLY A 330 30.54 0.34 12.30
C GLY A 330 30.00 -0.82 11.48
N ASN A 331 28.94 -0.60 10.67
CA ASN A 331 28.37 -1.60 9.78
C ASN A 331 28.51 -1.12 8.34
N ASN A 332 28.99 -2.00 7.46
CA ASN A 332 28.94 -1.82 6.00
C ASN A 332 28.09 -2.95 5.42
N LEU A 333 26.88 -2.63 4.99
CA LEU A 333 25.98 -3.59 4.35
C LEU A 333 26.03 -3.42 2.82
N LYS A 334 26.15 -4.54 2.14
CA LYS A 334 25.90 -4.65 0.70
C LYS A 334 24.77 -5.64 0.50
N SER A 335 23.62 -5.14 0.05
CA SER A 335 22.43 -5.93 -0.23
C SER A 335 22.13 -5.90 -1.74
N ASN A 336 21.98 -7.06 -2.35
CA ASN A 336 21.60 -7.22 -3.75
C ASN A 336 20.37 -8.11 -3.82
N SER A 337 19.27 -7.54 -4.32
CA SER A 337 18.00 -8.24 -4.48
C SER A 337 17.62 -8.32 -5.94
N TYR A 338 17.18 -9.48 -6.37
CA TYR A 338 16.73 -9.76 -7.73
C TYR A 338 15.39 -10.47 -7.65
N SER A 339 14.47 -10.13 -8.56
CA SER A 339 13.22 -10.87 -8.64
C SER A 339 12.73 -10.97 -10.09
N ALA A 340 12.02 -12.04 -10.37
CA ALA A 340 11.36 -12.28 -11.63
C ALA A 340 10.01 -12.94 -11.39
N GLY A 341 9.00 -12.55 -12.16
CA GLY A 341 7.66 -13.08 -12.01
C GLY A 341 6.91 -13.12 -13.33
N MET A 342 5.85 -13.90 -13.30
CA MET A 342 4.90 -14.06 -14.40
C MET A 342 3.48 -13.98 -13.86
N GLN A 343 2.60 -13.35 -14.63
CA GLN A 343 1.17 -13.36 -14.40
C GLN A 343 0.45 -13.75 -15.68
N LEU A 344 -0.36 -14.79 -15.62
CA LEU A 344 -1.23 -15.23 -16.70
C LEU A 344 -2.68 -15.03 -16.31
N ARG A 345 -3.43 -14.28 -17.11
CA ARG A 345 -4.88 -14.13 -16.96
C ARG A 345 -5.60 -14.70 -18.19
N LYS A 346 -6.57 -15.56 -17.95
CA LYS A 346 -7.43 -16.16 -18.96
C LYS A 346 -8.89 -15.94 -18.61
N GLY A 347 -9.61 -15.19 -19.45
CA GLY A 347 -11.05 -14.98 -19.31
C GLY A 347 -11.84 -16.18 -19.80
N PHE A 348 -13.04 -16.38 -19.22
CA PHE A 348 -14.01 -17.38 -19.65
C PHE A 348 -15.44 -16.90 -19.39
N GLY A 349 -16.40 -17.54 -20.05
CA GLY A 349 -17.81 -17.18 -19.92
C GLY A 349 -18.15 -15.79 -20.48
N LYS A 350 -19.39 -15.34 -20.26
CA LYS A 350 -19.91 -14.08 -20.82
C LYS A 350 -19.83 -12.91 -19.80
N ASN A 351 -19.71 -13.19 -18.51
CA ASN A 351 -19.83 -12.19 -17.44
C ASN A 351 -18.47 -11.71 -16.90
N GLY A 352 -17.40 -11.80 -17.72
CA GLY A 352 -16.07 -11.34 -17.31
C GLY A 352 -15.38 -12.19 -16.23
N SER A 353 -15.75 -13.46 -16.14
CA SER A 353 -15.06 -14.45 -15.30
C SER A 353 -13.65 -14.71 -15.80
N TYR A 354 -12.72 -15.04 -14.91
CA TYR A 354 -11.33 -15.33 -15.29
C TYR A 354 -10.61 -16.21 -14.27
N VAL A 355 -9.58 -16.87 -14.77
CA VAL A 355 -8.54 -17.47 -13.94
C VAL A 355 -7.29 -16.59 -14.02
N LEU A 356 -6.56 -16.54 -12.93
CA LEU A 356 -5.32 -15.79 -12.77
C LEU A 356 -4.29 -16.70 -12.13
N LEU A 357 -3.11 -16.81 -12.74
CA LEU A 357 -1.95 -17.49 -12.16
C LEU A 357 -0.85 -16.45 -11.97
N VAL A 358 -0.35 -16.33 -10.76
CA VAL A 358 0.83 -15.51 -10.44
C VAL A 358 1.92 -16.43 -9.92
N SER A 359 3.15 -16.28 -10.43
CA SER A 359 4.32 -16.97 -9.93
C SER A 359 5.49 -16.02 -9.88
N GLU A 360 6.24 -16.04 -8.80
CA GLU A 360 7.38 -15.16 -8.55
C GLU A 360 8.53 -15.96 -7.92
N TYR A 361 9.73 -15.56 -8.31
CA TYR A 361 10.97 -15.96 -7.65
C TYR A 361 11.75 -14.71 -7.26
N SER A 362 12.30 -14.70 -6.07
CA SER A 362 13.22 -13.64 -5.64
C SER A 362 14.43 -14.22 -4.92
N LYS A 363 15.55 -13.52 -5.08
CA LYS A 363 16.81 -13.81 -4.43
C LYS A 363 17.36 -12.56 -3.76
N ASN A 364 17.72 -12.67 -2.48
CA ASN A 364 18.42 -11.62 -1.75
C ASN A 364 19.78 -12.13 -1.27
N LYS A 365 20.81 -11.29 -1.40
CA LYS A 365 22.16 -11.57 -0.88
C LYS A 365 22.64 -10.38 -0.10
N ASP A 366 22.83 -10.57 1.18
CA ASP A 366 23.34 -9.59 2.11
C ASP A 366 24.72 -9.99 2.60
N ASN A 367 25.64 -9.03 2.53
CA ASN A 367 26.95 -9.12 3.17
C ASN A 367 27.10 -7.90 4.07
N LYS A 368 27.32 -8.13 5.35
CA LYS A 368 27.48 -7.08 6.36
C LYS A 368 28.81 -7.28 7.08
N ASP A 369 29.73 -6.34 6.86
CA ASP A 369 30.97 -6.25 7.60
C ASP A 369 30.70 -5.34 8.81
N ALA A 370 30.81 -5.86 10.02
CA ALA A 370 30.62 -5.16 11.27
C ALA A 370 31.97 -5.02 11.99
N ASN A 371 32.17 -3.90 12.63
CA ASN A 371 33.31 -3.67 13.51
C ASN A 371 32.83 -3.03 14.82
N TYR A 372 32.84 -3.79 15.87
CA TYR A 372 32.56 -3.33 17.24
C TYR A 372 33.84 -2.82 17.85
N THR A 373 33.81 -1.67 18.48
CA THR A 373 34.96 -1.12 19.19
C THR A 373 34.48 -0.67 20.56
N TYR A 374 35.01 -1.26 21.61
CA TYR A 374 34.75 -0.88 23.00
C TYR A 374 36.01 -0.36 23.63
N ASN A 375 35.96 0.91 24.11
CA ASN A 375 37.11 1.63 24.73
C ASN A 375 38.42 1.52 23.93
N GLY A 376 38.34 1.42 22.61
CA GLY A 376 39.44 1.32 21.68
C GLY A 376 39.80 -0.11 21.22
N ASP A 377 39.30 -1.12 21.86
CA ASP A 377 39.46 -2.51 21.47
C ASP A 377 38.45 -2.93 20.38
N ALA A 378 38.93 -3.52 19.30
CA ALA A 378 38.11 -3.89 18.16
C ALA A 378 37.72 -5.37 18.16
N ASP A 379 36.48 -5.64 17.73
CA ASP A 379 35.89 -6.97 17.52
C ASP A 379 35.18 -7.02 16.15
N PRO A 380 35.89 -7.41 15.09
CA PRO A 380 35.31 -7.49 13.76
C PRO A 380 34.43 -8.74 13.60
N ALA A 381 33.34 -8.59 12.84
CA ALA A 381 32.45 -9.69 12.49
C ALA A 381 31.98 -9.56 11.04
N ASN A 382 31.66 -10.67 10.43
CA ASN A 382 31.12 -10.73 9.07
C ASN A 382 29.85 -11.57 9.09
N GLN A 383 28.75 -11.00 8.57
CA GLN A 383 27.47 -11.68 8.47
C GLN A 383 27.08 -11.81 6.98
N ARG A 384 26.67 -12.99 6.60
CA ARG A 384 26.21 -13.31 5.23
C ARG A 384 24.85 -13.95 5.29
N THR A 385 23.93 -13.42 4.49
CA THR A 385 22.60 -13.98 4.30
C THR A 385 22.36 -14.22 2.82
N ASP A 386 21.90 -15.41 2.45
CA ASP A 386 21.48 -15.79 1.10
C ASP A 386 20.05 -16.34 1.18
N MET A 387 19.08 -15.57 0.68
CA MET A 387 17.66 -15.88 0.77
C MET A 387 17.10 -16.14 -0.63
N ASP A 388 16.46 -17.28 -0.81
CA ASP A 388 15.69 -17.64 -1.99
C ASP A 388 14.22 -17.75 -1.62
N ASN A 389 13.34 -17.09 -2.35
CA ASN A 389 11.89 -17.15 -2.16
C ASN A 389 11.19 -17.44 -3.48
N PHE A 390 10.28 -18.42 -3.46
CA PHE A 390 9.42 -18.79 -4.59
C PHE A 390 7.96 -18.77 -4.13
N ASN A 391 7.07 -18.23 -4.95
CA ASN A 391 5.63 -18.33 -4.70
C ASN A 391 4.83 -18.64 -5.97
N ILE A 392 3.68 -19.29 -5.77
CA ILE A 392 2.69 -19.55 -6.81
C ILE A 392 1.29 -19.38 -6.24
N ARG A 393 0.45 -18.62 -6.95
CA ARG A 393 -0.88 -18.19 -6.50
C ARG A 393 -1.92 -18.32 -7.62
N PRO A 394 -2.55 -19.48 -7.80
CA PRO A 394 -3.70 -19.65 -8.68
C PRO A 394 -4.96 -19.05 -8.05
N ARG A 395 -5.77 -18.37 -8.86
CA ARG A 395 -7.02 -17.72 -8.44
C ARG A 395 -8.09 -17.91 -9.50
N LEU A 396 -9.33 -18.13 -9.06
CA LEU A 396 -10.53 -18.20 -9.89
C LEU A 396 -11.49 -17.08 -9.47
N TYR A 397 -12.01 -16.35 -10.46
CA TYR A 397 -13.10 -15.40 -10.27
C TYR A 397 -14.23 -15.76 -11.21
N TRP A 398 -15.31 -16.32 -10.65
CA TRP A 398 -16.45 -16.79 -11.42
C TRP A 398 -17.68 -15.92 -11.16
N ASN A 399 -17.99 -15.04 -12.11
CA ASN A 399 -19.19 -14.23 -12.15
C ASN A 399 -20.32 -15.05 -12.79
N PHE A 400 -20.98 -15.89 -12.02
CA PHE A 400 -22.04 -16.77 -12.54
C PHE A 400 -23.36 -16.02 -12.77
N LYS A 401 -23.55 -14.85 -12.14
CA LYS A 401 -24.57 -13.84 -12.43
C LYS A 401 -23.94 -12.44 -12.37
N GLU A 402 -24.59 -11.45 -12.96
CA GLU A 402 -24.10 -10.06 -12.93
C GLU A 402 -23.86 -9.52 -11.53
N ASN A 403 -24.64 -9.98 -10.57
CA ASN A 403 -24.61 -9.50 -9.18
C ASN A 403 -24.00 -10.51 -8.20
N MET A 404 -23.48 -11.64 -8.67
CA MET A 404 -22.98 -12.72 -7.81
C MET A 404 -21.67 -13.28 -8.34
N THR A 405 -20.68 -13.30 -7.45
CA THR A 405 -19.34 -13.81 -7.74
C THR A 405 -18.96 -14.87 -6.73
N LEU A 406 -18.51 -16.00 -7.21
CA LEU A 406 -17.76 -16.97 -6.42
C LEU A 406 -16.28 -16.82 -6.81
N SER A 407 -15.42 -16.63 -5.83
CA SER A 407 -13.98 -16.62 -6.05
C SER A 407 -13.30 -17.61 -5.13
N ALA A 408 -12.22 -18.19 -5.60
CA ALA A 408 -11.42 -19.15 -4.86
C ALA A 408 -9.95 -19.04 -5.28
N GLY A 409 -9.05 -19.43 -4.41
CA GLY A 409 -7.64 -19.46 -4.74
C GLY A 409 -6.85 -20.30 -3.78
N ALA A 410 -5.60 -20.53 -4.16
CA ALA A 410 -4.60 -21.13 -3.30
C ALA A 410 -3.31 -20.30 -3.38
N GLU A 411 -2.46 -20.45 -2.40
CA GLU A 411 -1.15 -19.83 -2.35
C GLU A 411 -0.15 -20.77 -1.73
N PHE A 412 1.05 -20.76 -2.27
CA PHE A 412 2.17 -21.51 -1.75
C PHE A 412 3.41 -20.63 -1.83
N TYR A 413 4.08 -20.48 -0.69
CA TYR A 413 5.34 -19.76 -0.55
C TYR A 413 6.39 -20.72 -0.02
N TYR A 414 7.58 -20.65 -0.59
CA TYR A 414 8.72 -21.45 -0.21
C TYR A 414 9.93 -20.54 -0.05
N LEU A 415 10.42 -20.42 1.18
CA LEU A 415 11.54 -19.57 1.55
C LEU A 415 12.67 -20.43 2.09
N ILE A 416 13.87 -20.23 1.57
CA ILE A 416 15.11 -20.73 2.17
C ILE A 416 15.97 -19.52 2.53
N ASP A 417 16.32 -19.40 3.78
CA ASP A 417 17.19 -18.37 4.30
C ASP A 417 18.42 -19.01 4.95
N ARG A 418 19.61 -18.68 4.44
CA ARG A 418 20.89 -19.25 4.84
C ARG A 418 21.72 -18.15 5.48
N HIS A 419 22.10 -18.37 6.72
CA HIS A 419 22.91 -17.46 7.50
C HIS A 419 24.27 -18.03 7.83
N LYS A 420 25.29 -17.17 7.74
CA LYS A 420 26.64 -17.44 8.23
C LYS A 420 27.21 -16.19 8.87
N ASP A 421 27.47 -16.29 10.15
CA ASP A 421 28.04 -15.24 10.96
C ASP A 421 29.42 -15.71 11.47
N ASP A 422 30.45 -14.94 11.15
CA ASP A 422 31.84 -15.18 11.58
C ASP A 422 32.23 -13.99 12.50
N GLY A 423 32.34 -14.19 13.81
CA GLY A 423 32.76 -13.19 14.79
C GLY A 423 34.04 -13.62 15.50
N THR A 424 34.79 -12.68 16.07
CA THR A 424 35.97 -13.00 16.88
C THR A 424 35.61 -13.34 18.32
N GLN A 425 34.34 -13.14 18.70
CA GLN A 425 33.77 -13.39 20.03
C GLN A 425 34.48 -12.66 21.20
N LYS A 426 35.34 -11.70 20.90
CA LYS A 426 36.10 -10.97 21.95
C LYS A 426 35.18 -10.27 22.93
N PHE A 427 34.09 -9.67 22.44
CA PHE A 427 33.06 -9.00 23.24
C PHE A 427 31.69 -9.66 23.13
N SER A 428 31.57 -10.80 22.42
CA SER A 428 30.36 -11.61 22.24
C SER A 428 29.14 -10.85 21.69
N TYR A 429 29.35 -9.74 20.97
CA TYR A 429 28.26 -8.97 20.36
C TYR A 429 27.65 -9.65 19.14
N ILE A 430 28.43 -10.46 18.44
CA ILE A 430 27.96 -11.38 17.40
C ILE A 430 28.54 -12.75 17.71
N ALA A 431 27.66 -13.68 18.02
CA ALA A 431 28.05 -15.09 18.15
C ALA A 431 28.30 -15.67 16.76
N ASP A 432 29.18 -16.68 16.66
CA ASP A 432 29.26 -17.47 15.45
C ASP A 432 27.90 -18.11 15.17
N GLY A 433 27.48 -18.04 13.91
CA GLY A 433 26.22 -18.58 13.45
C GLY A 433 26.38 -19.28 12.10
N ASN A 434 25.85 -20.47 11.99
CA ASN A 434 25.76 -21.18 10.71
C ASN A 434 24.44 -21.96 10.69
N TYR A 435 23.38 -21.35 10.13
CA TYR A 435 22.06 -21.95 10.18
C TYR A 435 21.25 -21.70 8.91
N ASN A 436 20.29 -22.57 8.68
CA ASN A 436 19.29 -22.39 7.63
C ASN A 436 17.89 -22.33 8.24
N VAL A 437 17.06 -21.46 7.67
CA VAL A 437 15.62 -21.42 7.94
C VAL A 437 14.88 -21.79 6.65
N LEU A 438 14.07 -22.84 6.72
CA LEU A 438 13.19 -23.26 5.65
C LEU A 438 11.74 -22.96 6.07
N SER A 439 11.06 -22.04 5.38
CA SER A 439 9.65 -21.75 5.62
C SER A 439 8.81 -22.20 4.43
N ARG A 440 7.71 -22.87 4.72
CA ARG A 440 6.67 -23.27 3.77
C ARG A 440 5.36 -22.70 4.26
N ASP A 441 4.83 -21.71 3.54
CA ASP A 441 3.52 -21.17 3.82
C ASP A 441 2.55 -21.62 2.73
N TYR A 442 1.39 -22.09 3.11
CA TYR A 442 0.37 -22.56 2.18
C TYR A 442 -1.02 -22.15 2.64
N GLY A 443 -1.84 -21.79 1.69
CA GLY A 443 -3.18 -21.34 1.97
C GLY A 443 -4.15 -21.68 0.86
N ALA A 444 -5.42 -21.71 1.23
CA ALA A 444 -6.54 -21.79 0.29
C ALA A 444 -7.69 -20.94 0.80
N TRP A 445 -8.42 -20.34 -0.10
CA TRP A 445 -9.56 -19.53 0.27
C TRP A 445 -10.71 -19.69 -0.70
N VAL A 446 -11.92 -19.46 -0.19
CA VAL A 446 -13.16 -19.37 -0.96
C VAL A 446 -13.94 -18.17 -0.48
N GLN A 447 -14.60 -17.48 -1.40
CA GLN A 447 -15.40 -16.30 -1.09
C GLN A 447 -16.61 -16.21 -2.01
N TYR A 448 -17.72 -15.90 -1.41
CA TYR A 448 -18.96 -15.54 -2.09
C TYR A 448 -19.26 -14.07 -1.89
N SER A 449 -19.65 -13.38 -2.97
CA SER A 449 -20.05 -11.97 -2.95
C SER A 449 -21.34 -11.81 -3.75
N ALA A 450 -22.29 -11.05 -3.21
CA ALA A 450 -23.57 -10.80 -3.85
C ALA A 450 -24.08 -9.37 -3.61
N LYS A 451 -24.63 -8.76 -4.65
CA LYS A 451 -25.48 -7.58 -4.54
C LYS A 451 -26.95 -8.05 -4.52
N LEU A 452 -27.61 -7.90 -3.38
CA LEU A 452 -28.99 -8.31 -3.14
C LEU A 452 -29.92 -7.09 -3.28
N GLY A 453 -30.61 -7.04 -4.40
CA GLY A 453 -31.35 -5.85 -4.82
C GLY A 453 -30.39 -4.66 -5.07
N ASP A 454 -30.92 -3.44 -4.93
CA ASP A 454 -30.14 -2.23 -5.24
C ASP A 454 -29.33 -1.69 -4.04
N ARG A 455 -29.62 -2.16 -2.83
CA ARG A 455 -29.15 -1.54 -1.59
C ARG A 455 -28.20 -2.37 -0.75
N LEU A 456 -28.30 -3.69 -0.80
CA LEU A 456 -27.50 -4.56 0.05
C LEU A 456 -26.41 -5.27 -0.75
N TYR A 457 -25.19 -5.13 -0.31
CA TYR A 457 -24.06 -5.95 -0.75
C TYR A 457 -23.56 -6.79 0.41
N VAL A 458 -23.31 -8.07 0.17
CA VAL A 458 -22.74 -9.00 1.14
C VAL A 458 -21.55 -9.74 0.56
N ARG A 459 -20.58 -10.04 1.42
CA ARG A 459 -19.40 -10.83 1.08
C ARG A 459 -19.03 -11.69 2.27
N ALA A 460 -18.91 -13.00 2.05
CA ALA A 460 -18.48 -13.96 3.05
C ALA A 460 -17.29 -14.76 2.48
N GLY A 461 -16.24 -14.88 3.23
CA GLY A 461 -15.02 -15.58 2.85
C GLY A 461 -14.51 -16.48 3.96
N LEU A 462 -13.81 -17.52 3.56
CA LEU A 462 -13.13 -18.45 4.44
C LEU A 462 -11.73 -18.67 3.93
N ASN A 463 -10.73 -18.46 4.79
CA ASN A 463 -9.34 -18.75 4.52
C ASN A 463 -8.89 -19.93 5.38
N TYR A 464 -8.17 -20.85 4.79
CA TYR A 464 -7.28 -21.78 5.49
C TYR A 464 -5.84 -21.35 5.23
N HIS A 465 -5.01 -21.28 6.26
CA HIS A 465 -3.61 -20.96 6.11
C HIS A 465 -2.79 -21.78 7.10
N GLY A 466 -1.63 -22.28 6.62
CA GLY A 466 -0.67 -23.00 7.42
C GLY A 466 0.76 -22.56 7.12
N THR A 467 1.60 -22.63 8.13
CA THR A 467 3.04 -22.32 8.08
C THR A 467 3.83 -23.45 8.74
N ASP A 468 4.90 -23.89 8.09
CA ASP A 468 5.85 -24.89 8.57
C ASP A 468 7.26 -24.29 8.44
N ILE A 469 7.89 -23.99 9.57
CA ILE A 469 9.24 -23.42 9.66
C ILE A 469 10.18 -24.46 10.27
N ASP A 470 11.24 -24.80 9.54
CA ASP A 470 12.29 -25.72 9.96
C ASP A 470 13.62 -24.94 10.10
N TYR A 471 14.07 -24.74 11.32
CA TYR A 471 15.35 -24.11 11.64
C TYR A 471 16.39 -25.18 11.94
N LYS A 472 17.52 -25.10 11.25
CA LYS A 472 18.67 -26.01 11.43
C LYS A 472 19.93 -25.23 11.71
N ASP A 473 20.45 -25.41 12.90
CA ASP A 473 21.75 -24.91 13.32
C ASP A 473 22.82 -25.95 13.04
N PHE A 474 23.87 -25.58 12.30
CA PHE A 474 24.98 -26.49 11.94
C PHE A 474 26.14 -26.43 12.95
N LEU A 475 26.11 -25.50 13.89
CA LEU A 475 27.09 -25.43 14.98
C LEU A 475 26.62 -26.20 16.22
N ASP A 476 25.31 -26.12 16.50
CA ASP A 476 24.71 -26.86 17.62
C ASP A 476 23.32 -27.38 17.26
N ASN A 477 23.25 -28.66 16.99
CA ASN A 477 22.00 -29.34 16.62
C ASN A 477 20.94 -29.34 17.72
N SER A 478 21.29 -29.03 18.99
CA SER A 478 20.28 -28.86 20.06
C SER A 478 19.40 -27.65 19.88
N ASN A 479 19.84 -26.67 19.08
CA ASN A 479 19.10 -25.48 18.71
C ASN A 479 18.11 -25.71 17.55
N ASN A 480 18.04 -26.91 16.97
CA ASN A 480 17.11 -27.21 15.87
C ASN A 480 15.66 -27.09 16.35
N VAL A 481 14.87 -26.28 15.65
CA VAL A 481 13.47 -26.01 15.99
C VAL A 481 12.58 -26.20 14.77
N ARG A 482 11.43 -26.83 14.95
CA ARG A 482 10.35 -26.85 13.96
C ARG A 482 9.09 -26.23 14.53
N ILE A 483 8.54 -25.23 13.83
CA ILE A 483 7.34 -24.52 14.19
C ILE A 483 6.27 -24.83 13.13
N TYR A 484 5.15 -25.34 13.58
CA TYR A 484 3.99 -25.61 12.73
C TYR A 484 2.76 -24.92 13.30
N GLU A 485 2.12 -24.08 12.49
CA GLU A 485 0.87 -23.40 12.86
C GLU A 485 -0.08 -23.42 11.68
N ASP A 486 -1.35 -23.73 11.91
CA ASP A 486 -2.40 -23.62 10.90
C ASP A 486 -3.72 -23.13 11.49
N GLY A 487 -4.69 -22.85 10.63
CA GLY A 487 -6.01 -22.42 11.07
C GLY A 487 -6.96 -22.00 9.97
N ILE A 488 -8.21 -21.78 10.38
CA ILE A 488 -9.31 -21.33 9.54
C ILE A 488 -9.75 -19.93 9.99
N TYR A 489 -9.84 -19.00 9.03
CA TYR A 489 -10.02 -17.57 9.28
C TYR A 489 -11.19 -17.02 8.47
N PRO A 490 -12.39 -16.89 9.07
CA PRO A 490 -13.57 -16.35 8.41
C PRO A 490 -13.51 -14.82 8.28
N THR A 491 -14.12 -14.32 7.20
CA THR A 491 -14.37 -12.91 6.97
C THR A 491 -15.80 -12.68 6.53
N LEU A 492 -16.44 -11.62 7.04
CA LEU A 492 -17.77 -11.21 6.65
C LEU A 492 -17.78 -9.68 6.42
N PHE A 493 -18.43 -9.25 5.37
CA PHE A 493 -18.69 -7.84 5.10
C PHE A 493 -20.10 -7.66 4.57
N ALA A 494 -20.81 -6.67 5.06
CA ALA A 494 -22.11 -6.26 4.55
C ALA A 494 -22.19 -4.74 4.47
N GLN A 495 -22.77 -4.22 3.39
CA GLN A 495 -23.02 -2.79 3.21
C GLN A 495 -24.46 -2.56 2.79
N TRP A 496 -25.14 -1.70 3.52
CA TRP A 496 -26.45 -1.18 3.16
C TRP A 496 -26.33 0.25 2.65
N THR A 497 -26.73 0.48 1.41
CA THR A 497 -26.67 1.78 0.74
C THR A 497 -28.06 2.43 0.75
N PHE A 498 -28.19 3.54 1.46
CA PHE A 498 -29.42 4.35 1.50
C PHE A 498 -29.54 5.21 0.23
N ASN A 499 -28.44 5.82 -0.21
CA ASN A 499 -28.39 6.65 -1.41
C ASN A 499 -26.99 6.60 -2.04
N GLN A 500 -26.86 5.94 -3.19
CA GLN A 500 -25.60 5.78 -3.92
C GLN A 500 -25.02 7.14 -4.39
N LYS A 501 -25.86 8.03 -4.92
CA LYS A 501 -25.41 9.33 -5.44
C LYS A 501 -24.82 10.22 -4.34
N LYS A 502 -25.31 10.13 -3.11
CA LYS A 502 -24.81 10.88 -1.94
C LYS A 502 -23.77 10.12 -1.13
N SER A 503 -23.39 8.89 -1.53
CA SER A 503 -22.56 7.97 -0.72
C SER A 503 -23.05 7.83 0.71
N HIS A 504 -24.38 7.73 0.87
CA HIS A 504 -25.02 7.49 2.15
C HIS A 504 -25.18 5.98 2.37
N TYR A 505 -24.38 5.44 3.25
CA TYR A 505 -24.34 3.98 3.52
C TYR A 505 -23.87 3.70 4.95
N ILE A 506 -24.17 2.48 5.39
CA ILE A 506 -23.58 1.86 6.57
C ILE A 506 -22.97 0.51 6.17
N SER A 507 -21.84 0.17 6.75
CA SER A 507 -21.24 -1.14 6.55
C SER A 507 -20.77 -1.76 7.87
N ILE A 508 -20.74 -3.09 7.88
CA ILE A 508 -20.24 -3.91 8.99
C ILE A 508 -19.22 -4.89 8.42
N GLY A 509 -18.05 -4.95 9.05
CA GLY A 509 -16.99 -5.90 8.77
C GLY A 509 -16.69 -6.75 10.01
N LEU A 510 -16.59 -8.05 9.83
CA LEU A 510 -16.16 -8.99 10.87
C LEU A 510 -15.03 -9.84 10.31
N ARG A 511 -14.00 -10.06 11.12
CA ARG A 511 -12.81 -10.77 10.66
C ARG A 511 -12.12 -11.48 11.83
N HIS A 512 -11.71 -12.72 11.59
CA HIS A 512 -10.70 -13.40 12.37
C HIS A 512 -9.42 -13.48 11.55
N TYR A 513 -8.29 -13.17 12.15
CA TYR A 513 -6.96 -13.31 11.55
C TYR A 513 -5.93 -13.63 12.61
N TYR A 514 -4.72 -13.95 12.19
CA TYR A 514 -3.62 -14.24 13.10
C TYR A 514 -2.35 -13.48 12.67
N SER A 515 -1.41 -13.37 13.59
CA SER A 515 -0.05 -12.94 13.33
C SER A 515 0.91 -14.01 13.85
N LEU A 516 1.85 -14.42 13.01
CA LEU A 516 2.98 -15.20 13.50
C LEU A 516 4.00 -14.24 14.13
N PRO A 517 4.61 -14.60 15.25
CA PRO A 517 5.82 -13.93 15.70
C PRO A 517 6.85 -13.96 14.58
N ASN A 518 7.66 -12.91 14.50
CA ASN A 518 8.80 -12.94 13.61
C ASN A 518 9.63 -14.19 13.95
N TYR A 519 9.99 -15.01 12.94
CA TYR A 519 10.69 -16.25 13.18
C TYR A 519 11.99 -16.06 13.98
N ASN A 520 12.66 -14.90 13.86
CA ASN A 520 13.83 -14.58 14.67
C ASN A 520 13.52 -14.48 16.17
N TYR A 521 12.28 -14.16 16.55
CA TYR A 521 11.85 -14.21 17.96
C TYR A 521 11.72 -15.65 18.46
N SER A 522 11.55 -16.60 17.56
CA SER A 522 11.46 -18.02 17.90
C SER A 522 12.81 -18.74 17.84
N LEU A 523 13.87 -18.11 17.29
CA LEU A 523 15.18 -18.73 17.24
C LEU A 523 15.87 -18.63 18.61
N PRO A 524 16.47 -19.70 19.12
CA PRO A 524 17.18 -19.71 20.41
C PRO A 524 18.55 -19.01 20.32
N THR A 525 18.65 -17.95 19.55
CA THR A 525 19.88 -17.18 19.33
C THR A 525 20.00 -16.05 20.31
N VAL A 526 21.20 -15.88 20.86
CA VAL A 526 21.53 -14.74 21.74
C VAL A 526 22.15 -13.61 20.92
N VAL A 527 21.57 -12.42 21.03
CA VAL A 527 22.07 -11.22 20.34
C VAL A 527 22.32 -10.13 21.35
N TRP A 528 23.57 -9.72 21.51
CA TRP A 528 23.95 -8.61 22.36
C TRP A 528 23.57 -7.27 21.74
N GLN A 529 22.89 -6.43 22.51
CA GLN A 529 22.46 -5.10 22.12
C GLN A 529 23.30 -3.99 22.75
N GLY A 530 24.14 -4.34 23.70
CA GLY A 530 25.02 -3.47 24.46
C GLY A 530 25.82 -4.30 25.48
N GLU A 531 26.60 -3.63 26.31
CA GLU A 531 27.44 -4.26 27.30
C GLU A 531 26.65 -5.10 28.33
N ASN A 532 25.50 -4.55 28.76
CA ASN A 532 24.67 -5.11 29.83
C ASN A 532 23.29 -5.55 29.34
N LEU A 533 23.10 -5.71 28.05
CA LEU A 533 21.80 -6.06 27.46
C LEU A 533 21.95 -7.01 26.28
N TYR A 534 21.28 -8.17 26.35
CA TYR A 534 21.11 -9.07 25.20
C TYR A 534 19.65 -9.44 24.98
N SER A 535 19.34 -9.90 23.79
CA SER A 535 18.06 -10.53 23.47
C SER A 535 18.26 -12.02 23.24
N ILE A 536 17.27 -12.83 23.62
CA ILE A 536 17.20 -14.26 23.35
C ILE A 536 15.82 -14.59 22.82
N GLY A 537 15.78 -15.35 21.74
CA GLY A 537 14.50 -15.81 21.18
C GLY A 537 13.87 -16.93 22.01
N ASN A 538 12.60 -17.19 21.76
CA ASN A 538 11.81 -18.20 22.46
C ASN A 538 11.16 -19.17 21.47
N PRO A 539 11.64 -20.41 21.37
CA PRO A 539 11.08 -21.43 20.46
C PRO A 539 9.64 -21.84 20.75
N ASP A 540 9.17 -21.59 21.98
CA ASP A 540 7.81 -21.96 22.40
C ASP A 540 6.75 -20.93 22.00
N LEU A 541 7.13 -19.87 21.30
CA LEU A 541 6.18 -18.90 20.81
C LEU A 541 5.11 -19.52 19.91
N ARG A 542 3.88 -19.06 20.11
CA ARG A 542 2.69 -19.43 19.34
C ARG A 542 2.13 -18.20 18.62
N LYS A 543 1.28 -18.45 17.61
CA LYS A 543 0.57 -17.39 16.90
C LYS A 543 -0.31 -16.56 17.84
N GLU A 544 -0.39 -15.28 17.53
CA GLU A 544 -1.37 -14.38 18.11
C GLU A 544 -2.66 -14.45 17.30
N ASN A 545 -3.82 -14.47 17.96
CA ASN A 545 -5.13 -14.46 17.29
C ASN A 545 -5.80 -13.12 17.46
N TYR A 546 -6.48 -12.65 16.42
CA TYR A 546 -7.15 -11.36 16.41
C TYR A 546 -8.58 -11.47 15.88
N TYR A 547 -9.50 -10.86 16.60
CA TYR A 547 -10.91 -10.75 16.23
C TYR A 547 -11.22 -9.28 16.06
N ASP A 548 -11.65 -8.91 14.86
CA ASP A 548 -11.90 -7.53 14.46
C ASP A 548 -13.35 -7.35 14.04
N ALA A 549 -14.01 -6.33 14.59
CA ALA A 549 -15.36 -5.94 14.25
C ALA A 549 -15.41 -4.43 14.00
N GLU A 550 -15.93 -4.03 12.84
CA GLU A 550 -16.06 -2.62 12.49
C GLU A 550 -17.46 -2.28 12.03
N ILE A 551 -17.94 -1.13 12.46
CA ILE A 551 -19.12 -0.46 11.91
C ILE A 551 -18.63 0.85 11.32
N PHE A 552 -18.94 1.09 10.05
CA PHE A 552 -18.61 2.32 9.35
C PHE A 552 -19.87 2.96 8.79
N TYR A 553 -20.07 4.24 9.08
CA TYR A 553 -21.20 5.04 8.61
C TYR A 553 -20.74 6.24 7.82
N SER A 554 -21.30 6.42 6.65
CA SER A 554 -21.08 7.56 5.78
C SER A 554 -22.43 8.24 5.48
N PRO A 555 -22.75 9.37 6.11
CA PRO A 555 -24.00 10.09 5.80
C PRO A 555 -23.96 10.77 4.44
N ASN A 556 -22.76 11.07 3.92
CA ASN A 556 -22.55 11.71 2.62
C ASN A 556 -21.09 11.56 2.18
N ASN A 557 -20.72 12.20 1.07
CA ASN A 557 -19.37 12.13 0.51
C ASN A 557 -18.27 12.74 1.40
N ALA A 558 -18.63 13.66 2.29
CA ALA A 558 -17.67 14.43 3.11
C ALA A 558 -17.40 13.75 4.46
N TRP A 559 -18.43 13.30 5.15
CA TRP A 559 -18.35 12.79 6.50
C TRP A 559 -18.18 11.27 6.58
N SER A 560 -17.41 10.82 7.54
CA SER A 560 -17.26 9.40 7.93
C SER A 560 -17.21 9.26 9.44
N VAL A 561 -17.87 8.24 9.95
CA VAL A 561 -17.82 7.84 11.35
C VAL A 561 -17.58 6.34 11.38
N SER A 562 -16.62 5.87 12.18
CA SER A 562 -16.44 4.45 12.38
C SER A 562 -16.19 4.11 13.85
N TYR A 563 -16.61 2.91 14.21
CA TYR A 563 -16.23 2.25 15.44
C TYR A 563 -15.60 0.91 15.09
N ASN A 564 -14.40 0.68 15.61
CA ASN A 564 -13.66 -0.56 15.46
C ASN A 564 -13.37 -1.15 16.84
N PHE A 565 -13.70 -2.42 17.02
CA PHE A 565 -13.31 -3.24 18.15
C PHE A 565 -12.32 -4.30 17.67
N ASN A 566 -11.16 -4.38 18.30
CA ASN A 566 -10.15 -5.40 18.03
C ASN A 566 -9.78 -6.09 19.34
N TYR A 567 -9.92 -7.41 19.37
CA TYR A 567 -9.47 -8.26 20.46
C TYR A 567 -8.30 -9.10 19.99
N GLY A 568 -7.16 -8.95 20.65
CA GLY A 568 -5.97 -9.78 20.46
C GLY A 568 -5.84 -10.77 21.61
N ASP A 569 -5.66 -12.03 21.29
CA ASP A 569 -5.44 -13.12 22.22
C ASP A 569 -4.07 -13.75 22.00
N ASN A 570 -3.47 -14.26 23.08
CA ASN A 570 -2.16 -14.87 23.05
C ASN A 570 -1.05 -13.93 22.54
N MET A 571 -1.12 -12.67 22.95
CA MET A 571 -0.23 -11.60 22.50
C MET A 571 1.23 -11.87 22.85
N VAL A 572 2.12 -11.64 21.92
CA VAL A 572 3.57 -11.70 22.14
C VAL A 572 4.07 -10.37 22.67
N ASN A 573 4.62 -10.39 23.86
CA ASN A 573 5.26 -9.25 24.49
C ASN A 573 6.75 -9.54 24.70
N VAL A 574 7.59 -8.54 24.45
CA VAL A 574 9.02 -8.62 24.77
C VAL A 574 9.19 -8.24 26.24
N ILE A 575 9.55 -9.22 27.04
CA ILE A 575 9.75 -9.06 28.48
C ILE A 575 11.23 -8.88 28.76
N MET A 576 11.57 -7.86 29.52
CA MET A 576 12.94 -7.63 29.97
C MET A 576 13.11 -8.16 31.39
N ARG A 577 14.17 -8.94 31.60
CA ARG A 577 14.54 -9.56 32.88
C ARG A 577 15.99 -9.32 33.19
N ARG A 578 16.32 -9.44 34.46
CA ARG A 578 17.72 -9.48 34.92
C ARG A 578 18.29 -10.90 34.67
N ASP A 579 19.53 -10.97 34.23
CA ASP A 579 20.24 -12.22 34.08
C ASP A 579 20.47 -12.85 35.49
N ALA A 580 20.21 -14.18 35.58
CA ALA A 580 20.28 -14.86 36.87
C ALA A 580 21.70 -14.94 37.43
N ASP A 581 22.71 -15.07 36.56
CA ASP A 581 24.11 -15.27 36.89
C ASP A 581 24.89 -13.95 36.97
N ARG A 582 24.39 -12.90 36.27
CA ARG A 582 25.05 -11.59 36.14
C ARG A 582 24.10 -10.48 36.55
N GLN A 583 24.18 -9.99 37.74
CA GLN A 583 23.24 -9.04 38.33
C GLN A 583 23.20 -7.66 37.64
N ASP A 584 24.23 -7.30 36.89
CA ASP A 584 24.36 -6.07 36.09
C ASP A 584 23.94 -6.23 34.66
N VAL A 585 23.57 -7.44 34.24
CA VAL A 585 23.14 -7.77 32.86
C VAL A 585 21.64 -8.02 32.82
N PHE A 586 21.01 -7.51 31.74
CA PHE A 586 19.62 -7.71 31.47
C PHE A 586 19.45 -8.47 30.14
N TYR A 587 18.34 -9.17 29.98
CA TYR A 587 17.97 -9.74 28.71
C TYR A 587 16.50 -9.49 28.37
N THR A 588 16.21 -9.44 27.09
CA THR A 588 14.85 -9.41 26.57
C THR A 588 14.50 -10.72 25.91
N SER A 589 13.32 -11.25 26.22
CA SER A 589 12.78 -12.46 25.59
C SER A 589 11.32 -12.23 25.19
N PRO A 590 10.89 -12.64 24.00
CA PRO A 590 9.48 -12.59 23.60
C PRO A 590 8.70 -13.75 24.25
N GLU A 591 7.51 -13.47 24.75
CA GLU A 591 6.64 -14.44 25.40
C GLU A 591 5.17 -14.21 25.04
N ASN A 592 4.39 -15.28 24.90
CA ASN A 592 2.93 -15.21 24.80
C ASN A 592 2.35 -14.99 26.19
N THR A 593 2.08 -13.74 26.56
CA THR A 593 1.74 -13.41 27.96
C THR A 593 0.46 -12.61 28.11
N GLY A 594 -0.27 -12.31 27.04
CA GLY A 594 -1.33 -11.36 27.23
C GLY A 594 -2.49 -11.42 26.26
N ASN A 595 -3.46 -10.57 26.57
CA ASN A 595 -4.55 -10.24 25.68
C ASN A 595 -4.74 -8.71 25.62
N ARG A 596 -5.39 -8.23 24.58
CA ARG A 596 -5.62 -6.81 24.38
C ARG A 596 -6.99 -6.56 23.77
N GLN A 597 -7.74 -5.68 24.37
CA GLN A 597 -8.94 -5.08 23.80
C GLN A 597 -8.65 -3.65 23.36
N ARG A 598 -8.99 -3.33 22.13
CA ARG A 598 -8.83 -1.98 21.57
C ARG A 598 -10.15 -1.52 20.98
N HIS A 599 -10.62 -0.38 21.45
CA HIS A 599 -11.79 0.32 20.94
C HIS A 599 -11.31 1.60 20.24
N THR A 600 -11.72 1.79 19.01
CA THR A 600 -11.36 2.99 18.23
C THR A 600 -12.62 3.61 17.65
N VAL A 601 -12.86 4.88 17.96
CA VAL A 601 -13.87 5.71 17.31
C VAL A 601 -13.16 6.70 16.40
N MET A 602 -13.58 6.83 15.16
CA MET A 602 -13.06 7.81 14.22
C MET A 602 -14.19 8.68 13.68
N VAL A 603 -13.94 9.98 13.64
CA VAL A 603 -14.77 10.95 12.92
C VAL A 603 -13.89 11.65 11.90
N GLY A 604 -14.29 11.61 10.64
CA GLY A 604 -13.55 12.22 9.53
C GLY A 604 -14.42 13.14 8.68
N TYR A 605 -13.81 14.24 8.25
CA TYR A 605 -14.37 15.15 7.26
C TYR A 605 -13.36 15.35 6.13
N SER A 606 -13.78 15.14 4.89
CA SER A 606 -12.91 15.25 3.72
C SER A 606 -13.67 15.82 2.54
N ASP A 607 -13.61 17.14 2.41
CA ASP A 607 -14.27 17.88 1.30
C ASP A 607 -13.74 19.32 1.21
N ARG A 608 -14.25 20.08 0.24
CA ARG A 608 -14.01 21.50 0.12
C ARG A 608 -14.85 22.29 1.15
N ILE A 609 -14.16 23.13 1.90
CA ILE A 609 -14.79 24.13 2.77
C ILE A 609 -15.21 25.34 1.95
N THR A 610 -14.35 25.74 1.00
CA THR A 610 -14.58 26.83 0.03
C THR A 610 -14.05 26.41 -1.34
N ASN A 611 -14.23 27.21 -2.37
CA ASN A 611 -13.71 26.93 -3.72
C ASN A 611 -12.18 26.79 -3.75
N PHE A 612 -11.47 27.43 -2.85
CA PHE A 612 -10.01 27.43 -2.78
C PHE A 612 -9.44 26.54 -1.66
N TRP A 613 -10.26 26.10 -0.69
CA TRP A 613 -9.81 25.34 0.47
C TRP A 613 -10.44 23.95 0.53
N TYR A 614 -9.63 22.93 0.39
CA TYR A 614 -9.96 21.51 0.63
C TYR A 614 -9.32 21.06 1.94
N THR A 615 -10.01 20.24 2.73
CA THR A 615 -9.48 19.64 3.94
C THR A 615 -9.75 18.14 4.01
N ASN A 616 -8.83 17.39 4.61
CA ASN A 616 -9.00 16.01 5.04
C ASN A 616 -8.61 15.95 6.53
N THR A 617 -9.62 16.03 7.39
CA THR A 617 -9.46 16.16 8.85
C THR A 617 -10.07 14.95 9.54
N LYS A 618 -9.36 14.38 10.51
CA LYS A 618 -9.79 13.21 11.27
C LYS A 618 -9.45 13.35 12.75
N VAL A 619 -10.34 12.83 13.56
CA VAL A 619 -10.16 12.69 15.01
C VAL A 619 -10.41 11.23 15.35
N TYR A 620 -9.48 10.64 16.10
CA TYR A 620 -9.59 9.30 16.67
C TYR A 620 -9.62 9.39 18.18
N GLY A 621 -10.57 8.68 18.79
CA GLY A 621 -10.52 8.31 20.20
C GLY A 621 -10.20 6.83 20.30
N VAL A 622 -9.18 6.48 21.06
CA VAL A 622 -8.72 5.09 21.22
C VAL A 622 -8.69 4.75 22.68
N TYR A 623 -9.32 3.65 23.06
CA TYR A 623 -9.21 3.06 24.38
C TYR A 623 -8.61 1.66 24.25
N VAL A 624 -7.55 1.41 25.01
CA VAL A 624 -6.86 0.11 25.05
C VAL A 624 -6.93 -0.42 26.47
N ASN A 625 -7.34 -1.68 26.60
CA ASN A 625 -7.21 -2.48 27.82
C ASN A 625 -6.33 -3.68 27.48
N GLU A 626 -5.16 -3.76 28.09
CA GLU A 626 -4.14 -4.78 27.83
C GLU A 626 -3.79 -5.51 29.13
N HIS A 627 -3.69 -6.82 29.07
CA HIS A 627 -3.21 -7.65 30.17
C HIS A 627 -1.94 -8.36 29.74
N VAL A 628 -0.92 -8.35 30.60
CA VAL A 628 0.36 -9.03 30.40
C VAL A 628 0.68 -9.78 31.69
N GLY A 629 0.60 -11.11 31.66
CA GLY A 629 0.63 -11.93 32.87
C GLY A 629 -0.55 -11.57 33.82
N GLN A 630 -0.23 -11.17 35.04
CA GLN A 630 -1.24 -10.76 36.03
C GLN A 630 -1.46 -9.23 36.06
N GLU A 631 -0.71 -8.46 35.28
CA GLU A 631 -0.81 -7.00 35.27
C GLU A 631 -1.78 -6.50 34.19
N GLY A 632 -2.61 -5.52 34.55
CA GLY A 632 -3.54 -4.84 33.65
C GLY A 632 -3.11 -3.41 33.35
N TYR A 633 -3.19 -3.00 32.09
CA TYR A 633 -2.85 -1.67 31.62
C TYR A 633 -3.99 -1.05 30.81
N ASN A 634 -4.43 0.13 31.23
CA ASN A 634 -5.47 0.88 30.53
C ASN A 634 -4.90 2.18 29.97
N CYS A 635 -5.30 2.52 28.76
CA CYS A 635 -4.93 3.79 28.13
C CYS A 635 -6.06 4.33 27.28
N ALA A 636 -6.44 5.58 27.54
CA ALA A 636 -7.26 6.37 26.63
C ALA A 636 -6.38 7.39 25.92
N MET A 637 -6.47 7.48 24.60
CA MET A 637 -5.71 8.41 23.79
C MET A 637 -6.58 9.03 22.71
N ALA A 638 -6.22 10.22 22.29
CA ALA A 638 -6.81 10.88 21.13
C ALA A 638 -5.72 11.20 20.11
N HIS A 639 -6.08 11.09 18.85
CA HIS A 639 -5.24 11.44 17.73
C HIS A 639 -6.01 12.37 16.81
N PHE A 640 -5.39 13.47 16.42
CA PHE A 640 -5.90 14.45 15.47
C PHE A 640 -4.95 14.51 14.26
N SER A 641 -5.50 14.46 13.07
CA SER A 641 -4.77 14.75 11.83
C SER A 641 -5.61 15.62 10.91
N SER A 642 -5.00 16.65 10.32
CA SER A 642 -5.67 17.52 9.35
C SER A 642 -4.67 17.88 8.26
N TYR A 643 -5.03 17.60 7.03
CA TYR A 643 -4.28 18.04 5.85
C TYR A 643 -5.15 18.98 5.02
N ASN A 644 -4.64 20.18 4.77
CA ASN A 644 -5.34 21.26 4.12
C ASN A 644 -4.61 21.67 2.85
N ASP A 645 -5.35 21.80 1.76
CA ASP A 645 -4.86 22.25 0.45
C ASP A 645 -5.59 23.54 0.06
N PHE A 646 -4.84 24.61 -0.14
CA PHE A 646 -5.34 25.93 -0.53
C PHE A 646 -4.91 26.19 -1.98
N SER A 647 -5.84 26.11 -2.91
CA SER A 647 -5.65 26.47 -4.32
C SER A 647 -5.71 27.97 -4.49
N VAL A 648 -4.57 28.67 -4.42
CA VAL A 648 -4.47 30.13 -4.52
C VAL A 648 -4.80 30.60 -5.94
N CYS A 649 -4.32 29.88 -6.94
CA CYS A 649 -4.70 30.01 -8.34
C CYS A 649 -4.52 28.67 -9.07
N ASP A 650 -4.81 28.61 -10.37
CA ASP A 650 -4.81 27.36 -11.16
C ASP A 650 -3.49 26.60 -11.14
N ASN A 651 -2.38 27.30 -10.96
CA ASN A 651 -1.04 26.68 -11.01
C ASN A 651 -0.30 26.74 -9.69
N PHE A 652 -0.79 27.46 -8.67
CA PHE A 652 -0.13 27.61 -7.39
C PHE A 652 -1.07 27.28 -6.23
N GLY A 653 -0.57 26.54 -5.26
CA GLY A 653 -1.29 26.22 -4.04
C GLY A 653 -0.37 26.10 -2.84
N LEU A 654 -0.96 26.24 -1.67
CA LEU A 654 -0.31 26.06 -0.37
C LEU A 654 -0.89 24.83 0.33
N THR A 655 -0.09 24.20 1.17
CA THR A 655 -0.52 23.05 1.98
C THR A 655 -0.18 23.27 3.44
N LEU A 656 -1.04 22.78 4.33
CA LEU A 656 -0.87 22.80 5.78
C LEU A 656 -1.24 21.43 6.35
N GLY A 657 -0.28 20.76 6.96
CA GLY A 657 -0.47 19.52 7.70
C GLY A 657 -0.42 19.77 9.19
N LEU A 658 -1.39 19.25 9.93
CA LEU A 658 -1.47 19.32 11.38
C LEU A 658 -1.61 17.90 11.93
N TYR A 659 -0.81 17.57 12.91
CA TYR A 659 -0.86 16.31 13.62
C TYR A 659 -0.75 16.55 15.12
N ALA A 660 -1.55 15.87 15.92
CA ALA A 660 -1.45 15.84 17.38
C ALA A 660 -1.91 14.49 17.93
N GLU A 661 -1.22 14.02 18.94
CA GLU A 661 -1.52 12.77 19.65
C GLU A 661 -1.32 13.00 21.15
N THR A 662 -2.25 12.53 21.95
CA THR A 662 -2.12 12.58 23.42
C THR A 662 -1.09 11.56 23.91
N LYS A 663 -0.73 11.65 25.18
CA LYS A 663 0.09 10.63 25.85
C LYS A 663 -0.51 9.24 25.66
N SER A 664 0.34 8.25 25.36
CA SER A 664 -0.05 6.85 25.22
C SER A 664 0.73 5.96 26.20
N ARG A 665 0.14 4.79 26.52
CA ARG A 665 0.73 3.77 27.40
C ARG A 665 0.38 2.39 26.88
N ASN A 666 1.35 1.49 26.92
CA ASN A 666 1.15 0.05 26.81
C ASN A 666 1.90 -0.66 27.96
N ALA A 667 1.95 -1.98 27.94
CA ALA A 667 2.66 -2.77 28.94
C ALA A 667 4.14 -2.39 29.08
N SER A 668 4.80 -2.11 27.95
CA SER A 668 6.26 -1.94 27.88
C SER A 668 6.71 -0.48 28.04
N TYR A 669 5.90 0.51 27.61
CA TYR A 669 6.32 1.91 27.63
C TYR A 669 5.18 2.91 27.76
N ILE A 670 5.56 4.12 28.15
CA ILE A 670 4.72 5.33 28.17
C ILE A 670 5.34 6.34 27.21
N SER A 671 4.59 6.79 26.23
CA SER A 671 4.99 7.86 25.31
C SER A 671 4.32 9.18 25.70
N ASN A 672 5.04 10.30 25.67
CA ASN A 672 4.44 11.61 25.88
C ASN A 672 3.58 12.02 24.65
N ALA A 673 2.76 13.06 24.84
CA ALA A 673 2.01 13.69 23.76
C ALA A 673 2.95 14.16 22.63
N LYS A 674 2.47 14.08 21.38
CA LYS A 674 3.23 14.48 20.19
C LYS A 674 2.39 15.44 19.35
N TYR A 675 3.05 16.39 18.70
CA TYR A 675 2.46 17.21 17.67
C TYR A 675 3.48 17.55 16.57
N SER A 676 2.98 17.80 15.39
CA SER A 676 3.77 18.36 14.29
C SER A 676 2.92 19.24 13.37
N VAL A 677 3.58 20.20 12.74
CA VAL A 677 3.04 21.11 11.74
C VAL A 677 3.90 21.05 10.50
N ASP A 678 3.30 20.74 9.36
CA ASP A 678 3.93 20.77 8.04
C ASP A 678 3.39 21.95 7.24
N MET A 679 4.24 22.68 6.53
CA MET A 679 3.84 23.72 5.59
C MET A 679 4.45 23.46 4.22
N GLY A 680 3.69 23.73 3.16
CA GLY A 680 4.20 23.50 1.81
C GLY A 680 3.61 24.45 0.78
N ALA A 681 4.29 24.50 -0.36
CA ALA A 681 3.86 25.17 -1.57
C ALA A 681 3.99 24.21 -2.76
N ARG A 682 3.06 24.31 -3.69
CA ARG A 682 3.05 23.55 -4.94
C ARG A 682 2.84 24.46 -6.14
N LEU A 683 3.59 24.19 -7.22
CA LEU A 683 3.56 24.96 -8.43
C LEU A 683 3.55 24.03 -9.64
N SER A 684 2.63 24.27 -10.57
CA SER A 684 2.54 23.52 -11.83
C SER A 684 2.82 24.45 -13.00
N LEU A 685 3.83 24.12 -13.80
CA LEU A 685 4.34 24.96 -14.88
C LEU A 685 4.13 24.31 -16.24
N PHE A 686 4.24 25.07 -17.31
CA PHE A 686 4.18 24.60 -18.70
C PHE A 686 2.93 23.76 -18.99
N LYS A 687 1.75 24.22 -18.52
CA LYS A 687 0.46 23.50 -18.66
C LYS A 687 0.48 22.09 -18.06
N GLY A 688 1.10 21.93 -16.87
CA GLY A 688 1.16 20.66 -16.15
C GLY A 688 2.27 19.71 -16.61
N LYS A 689 3.21 20.16 -17.44
CA LYS A 689 4.38 19.36 -17.82
C LYS A 689 5.44 19.33 -16.72
N ALA A 690 5.57 20.40 -15.95
CA ALA A 690 6.50 20.46 -14.82
C ALA A 690 5.75 20.76 -13.53
N ASP A 691 5.99 19.96 -12.51
CA ASP A 691 5.45 20.15 -11.18
C ASP A 691 6.59 20.32 -10.17
N VAL A 692 6.46 21.31 -9.30
CA VAL A 692 7.43 21.64 -8.25
C VAL A 692 6.69 21.72 -6.94
N SER A 693 7.16 21.03 -5.92
CA SER A 693 6.65 21.17 -4.55
C SER A 693 7.79 21.37 -3.56
N LEU A 694 7.58 22.28 -2.64
CA LEU A 694 8.45 22.54 -1.51
C LEU A 694 7.65 22.33 -0.24
N VAL A 695 8.13 21.49 0.67
CA VAL A 695 7.47 21.20 1.94
C VAL A 695 8.48 21.35 3.08
N TRP A 696 8.11 22.12 4.08
CA TRP A 696 8.81 22.13 5.36
C TRP A 696 8.08 21.17 6.30
N ALA A 697 8.55 19.94 6.36
CA ALA A 697 8.01 18.89 7.21
C ALA A 697 8.47 19.10 8.66
N ASN A 698 7.55 18.92 9.60
CA ASN A 698 7.77 19.14 11.04
C ASN A 698 8.38 20.52 11.33
N MET A 699 7.84 21.57 10.70
CA MET A 699 8.28 22.96 10.93
C MET A 699 8.19 23.30 12.42
N PHE A 700 7.10 22.93 13.07
CA PHE A 700 6.90 22.93 14.50
C PHE A 700 6.60 21.51 14.97
N TYR A 701 7.28 21.06 16.00
CA TYR A 701 7.09 19.73 16.57
C TYR A 701 7.64 19.67 17.98
N ASN A 702 7.15 18.72 18.77
CA ASN A 702 7.80 18.33 20.00
C ASN A 702 8.57 17.01 19.84
N ARG A 703 9.58 16.81 20.68
CA ARG A 703 10.37 15.58 20.68
C ARG A 703 9.63 14.47 21.40
N GLY A 704 9.75 13.25 20.86
CA GLY A 704 9.21 12.05 21.51
C GLY A 704 10.08 11.62 22.70
N ASN A 705 9.46 11.47 23.88
CA ASN A 705 10.07 10.84 25.03
C ASN A 705 9.32 9.55 25.32
N ILE A 706 10.06 8.48 25.58
CA ILE A 706 9.52 7.17 25.92
C ILE A 706 10.08 6.78 27.27
N LYS A 707 9.18 6.49 28.23
CA LYS A 707 9.52 5.89 29.50
C LYS A 707 9.25 4.38 29.39
N VAL A 708 10.31 3.59 29.47
CA VAL A 708 10.24 2.12 29.44
C VAL A 708 10.24 1.60 30.86
N LYS A 709 9.36 0.64 31.15
CA LYS A 709 9.27 -0.04 32.42
C LYS A 709 9.65 -1.50 32.26
N GLY A 710 10.68 -1.95 32.96
CA GLY A 710 10.97 -3.35 33.22
C GLY A 710 10.37 -3.79 34.55
N GLN A 711 10.59 -5.05 34.95
CA GLN A 711 10.12 -5.59 36.22
C GLN A 711 10.70 -4.82 37.43
N ASP A 712 12.01 -4.55 37.43
CA ASP A 712 12.75 -3.95 38.56
C ASP A 712 13.44 -2.65 38.20
N PHE A 713 13.19 -2.08 37.03
CA PHE A 713 13.86 -0.88 36.58
C PHE A 713 12.97 -0.03 35.68
N THR A 714 13.36 1.21 35.52
CA THR A 714 12.73 2.14 34.58
C THR A 714 13.82 2.96 33.92
N TYR A 715 13.78 3.09 32.58
CA TYR A 715 14.63 4.05 31.90
C TYR A 715 13.82 5.02 31.04
N MET A 716 14.36 6.20 30.79
CA MET A 716 13.76 7.20 29.93
C MET A 716 14.62 7.38 28.67
N ARG A 717 14.03 7.20 27.52
CA ARG A 717 14.66 7.47 26.22
C ARG A 717 14.08 8.75 25.64
N ARG A 718 14.96 9.69 25.32
CA ARG A 718 14.63 10.96 24.64
C ARG A 718 15.14 10.90 23.20
N ASP A 719 14.24 11.09 22.25
CA ASP A 719 14.65 11.23 20.85
C ASP A 719 15.16 12.68 20.64
N LEU A 720 16.44 12.81 20.41
CA LEU A 720 17.11 14.07 20.10
C LEU A 720 17.32 14.26 18.58
N SER A 721 16.82 13.34 17.76
CA SER A 721 16.97 13.36 16.31
C SER A 721 16.37 14.62 15.69
N PRO A 722 16.99 15.16 14.64
CA PRO A 722 16.42 16.26 13.89
C PRO A 722 15.23 15.75 13.06
N ASN A 723 14.04 16.25 13.37
CA ASN A 723 12.81 15.84 12.67
C ASN A 723 12.30 16.90 11.68
N SER A 724 12.77 18.17 11.81
CA SER A 724 12.38 19.27 10.90
C SER A 724 13.22 19.23 9.63
N ARG A 725 12.57 19.16 8.46
CA ARG A 725 13.25 19.02 7.14
C ARG A 725 12.55 19.82 6.07
N VAL A 726 13.35 20.36 5.16
CA VAL A 726 12.87 20.95 3.91
C VAL A 726 12.95 19.89 2.82
N GLN A 727 11.83 19.63 2.15
CA GLN A 727 11.72 18.66 1.06
C GLN A 727 11.41 19.39 -0.24
N LEU A 728 12.20 19.17 -1.28
CA LEU A 728 11.97 19.65 -2.63
C LEU A 728 11.65 18.48 -3.54
N SER A 729 10.57 18.58 -4.31
CA SER A 729 10.26 17.62 -5.36
C SER A 729 10.03 18.37 -6.67
N VAL A 730 10.67 17.88 -7.73
CA VAL A 730 10.53 18.40 -9.09
C VAL A 730 10.20 17.24 -10.01
N SER A 731 9.21 17.37 -10.87
CA SER A 731 8.90 16.37 -11.89
C SER A 731 8.64 17.02 -13.24
N TRP A 732 9.13 16.37 -14.29
CA TRP A 732 8.87 16.71 -15.68
C TRP A 732 8.16 15.55 -16.34
N ASN A 733 6.94 15.79 -16.82
CA ASN A 733 6.09 14.81 -17.46
C ASN A 733 6.10 15.03 -18.99
N PHE A 734 6.31 13.96 -19.75
CA PHE A 734 6.34 14.02 -21.21
C PHE A 734 5.56 12.87 -21.83
N SER A 735 5.04 13.11 -23.04
CA SER A 735 4.36 12.09 -23.82
C SER A 735 4.74 12.25 -25.29
N ALA A 736 4.85 11.13 -26.01
CA ALA A 736 5.10 11.11 -27.42
C ALA A 736 4.27 10.00 -28.09
N GLY A 737 3.80 10.25 -29.31
CA GLY A 737 2.96 9.32 -30.05
C GLY A 737 1.47 9.45 -29.74
N ARG A 738 0.66 8.50 -30.25
CA ARG A 738 -0.77 8.42 -30.00
C ARG A 738 -0.99 8.07 -28.51
N LYS A 739 -1.92 8.77 -27.89
CA LYS A 739 -2.15 8.71 -26.43
C LYS A 739 -2.55 7.31 -25.95
N ILE A 740 -1.90 6.88 -24.91
CA ILE A 740 -1.88 5.51 -24.37
C ILE A 740 -3.18 5.16 -23.62
N LYS A 741 -3.83 4.04 -23.93
CA LYS A 741 -4.92 3.43 -23.17
C LYS A 741 -4.36 2.67 -21.98
N LYS A 742 -5.18 2.47 -20.95
CA LYS A 742 -4.92 1.77 -19.71
C LYS A 742 -4.07 0.50 -19.82
N THR A 743 -2.94 0.46 -19.21
CA THR A 743 -2.11 -0.73 -19.08
C THR A 743 -1.56 -0.85 -17.68
N SER A 744 -1.65 -2.03 -17.12
CA SER A 744 -1.14 -2.32 -15.80
C SER A 744 0.38 -2.50 -15.83
N LEU A 745 1.07 -1.89 -14.89
CA LEU A 745 2.48 -2.18 -14.60
C LEU A 745 2.56 -3.34 -13.61
N PRO A 746 3.13 -4.48 -13.99
CA PRO A 746 3.50 -5.49 -13.01
C PRO A 746 4.62 -4.95 -12.12
N THR A 747 4.43 -5.04 -10.85
CA THR A 747 5.47 -4.82 -9.86
C THR A 747 5.79 -6.13 -9.18
N VAL A 748 7.05 -6.38 -8.96
CA VAL A 748 7.48 -7.52 -8.18
C VAL A 748 7.33 -7.13 -6.72
N SER A 749 6.41 -7.77 -6.02
CA SER A 749 6.42 -7.77 -4.58
C SER A 749 7.45 -8.81 -4.14
N GLY A 750 8.64 -8.38 -3.83
CA GLY A 750 9.46 -9.21 -2.97
C GLY A 750 8.76 -9.24 -1.61
N ASP A 751 8.17 -10.36 -1.27
CA ASP A 751 7.74 -10.63 0.11
C ASP A 751 9.02 -10.82 0.93
N TYR A 752 9.74 -9.71 1.10
CA TYR A 752 10.83 -9.65 2.04
C TYR A 752 10.18 -9.68 3.42
N ARG A 753 10.10 -10.85 4.01
CA ARG A 753 10.13 -10.90 5.45
C ARG A 753 11.43 -10.19 5.82
N GLU A 754 11.31 -8.93 6.23
CA GLU A 754 12.44 -8.13 6.65
C GLU A 754 13.24 -9.02 7.62
N THR A 755 14.43 -9.43 7.21
CA THR A 755 15.41 -9.86 8.18
C THR A 755 15.56 -8.70 9.14
N PRO A 756 15.24 -8.85 10.44
CA PRO A 756 15.38 -7.74 11.35
C PRO A 756 16.82 -7.25 11.24
N THR A 757 16.99 -6.03 10.81
CA THR A 757 18.23 -5.29 11.10
C THR A 757 18.23 -5.08 12.60
N PHE A 758 19.05 -5.85 13.27
CA PHE A 758 19.39 -5.66 14.68
C PHE A 758 20.09 -4.32 14.89
#